data_d802bfa367571f6a015b2e51ada9a4ee
#
_entry.id   d802bfa367571f6a015b2e51ada9a4ee
#
_cell.length_a   1.000
_cell.length_b   1.000
_cell.length_c   1.000
_cell.angle_alpha   90.00
_cell.angle_beta   90.00
_cell.angle_gamma   90.00
#
_symmetry.space_group_name_H-M   'P 1'
#
loop_
_entity.id
_entity.type
_entity.pdbx_description
1 polymer ?
#
loop_
_entity_poly.entity_id
_entity_poly.type
_entity_poly.pdbx_seq_one_letter_code
_entity_poly.pdbx_strand_id
1 'polypeptide(L)'
;MNPPQLIRRWLPALLPVFLAACQPTAGGKVADPAGARSLRELTGAPSRMVWIEQVDGKGDDPFGKGNQLRLVGLDTEDGRGERVILGQPGNYRKPLITPDGARVVFSDFPARTIHVVDWNGKNLRRISKDGIATEVWRDPATGRTWVYAIDNRGSKKDHEGKPVTRFDLDDPAKRELVWDLTLVNPDNFQLTRDGTRAAGLYPWNSGGIAKLPNGGYKQTGKGCWTSMCPDDSGVMWIFDGAHKNVMLHTGEGRPTRRIPVNTMPDAAAHEVYHPRWSNHPRVFAITGPYRTMGQHNNITGGGSDIHIYAGRFDAEYTRVESWVRVSANRNANFFPDLWVSGGEKAESGFQAAAAVKTEGETAPWPGDPAGLVFVWEHAKSTNEMRDPATKKPVYCKALRAGRALHGRFHEMVLGKGVFVTQDLAVNPGVEIAKTGAFTLEMTAWPDHLKGRKEPLLALTNAAGEVNLAVVQINNLLQLQIRCGDRVEVRDLAYVRANGANHVIVTFDGRRLASFINGKAALEYFDVAGPFDSWTAGGLHFGGWADGKPLWQGRLEGVAIFNRALDPATLPARHDGFAKRFADRKPATRLVATCTLLETSPARAPGDLAGYRHDLVEYKYRVDEVHEGVAPAEKEILVQHWSILDLVPVLEPREKGKAYRLTLEPVPEHPELEGERVSTEMTDLLEQWLDVAAP
;
A
#
# COMPACT_ATOMS: atom_id res chain seq x y z
N MET A 1 8.72 72.47 -27.89
CA MET A 1 8.28 73.70 -27.24
C MET A 1 7.47 73.27 -26.01
N ASN A 2 8.08 73.36 -24.83
CA ASN A 2 7.41 73.23 -23.53
C ASN A 2 6.93 74.54 -23.01
N PRO A 3 5.85 74.67 -22.27
CA PRO A 3 5.73 75.66 -21.23
C PRO A 3 5.50 75.02 -19.85
N PRO A 4 5.61 75.82 -18.80
CA PRO A 4 6.34 75.47 -17.60
C PRO A 4 5.44 75.10 -16.38
N GLN A 5 6.11 74.53 -15.39
CA GLN A 5 5.63 74.15 -14.09
C GLN A 5 5.16 75.35 -13.25
N LEU A 6 4.08 75.16 -12.49
CA LEU A 6 3.68 76.01 -11.38
C LEU A 6 3.68 75.13 -10.09
N ILE A 7 4.67 75.47 -9.24
CA ILE A 7 4.82 74.97 -7.89
C ILE A 7 3.83 75.65 -6.99
N ARG A 8 2.94 74.97 -6.31
CA ARG A 8 2.25 75.42 -5.12
C ARG A 8 2.67 74.63 -3.90
N ARG A 9 3.42 75.27 -3.03
CA ARG A 9 3.73 74.83 -1.67
C ARG A 9 2.45 74.89 -0.83
N TRP A 10 2.14 73.78 -0.13
CA TRP A 10 1.26 73.78 1.03
C TRP A 10 2.01 73.18 2.22
N LEU A 11 1.97 73.91 3.36
CA LEU A 11 2.48 73.48 4.67
C LEU A 11 1.63 72.38 5.22
N PRO A 12 2.22 71.40 6.00
CA PRO A 12 1.46 70.35 6.65
C PRO A 12 0.87 70.84 7.98
N ALA A 13 -0.45 70.68 8.12
CA ALA A 13 -1.11 70.74 9.41
C ALA A 13 -0.88 69.44 10.17
N LEU A 14 -0.26 69.53 11.33
CA LEU A 14 -0.10 68.46 12.30
C LEU A 14 -1.47 68.09 12.91
N LEU A 15 -2.05 67.01 12.54
CA LEU A 15 -3.10 66.32 13.31
C LEU A 15 -2.46 65.19 14.17
N PRO A 16 -2.83 65.07 15.45
CA PRO A 16 -2.34 63.98 16.28
C PRO A 16 -2.97 62.68 15.85
N VAL A 17 -2.13 61.75 15.37
CA VAL A 17 -2.54 60.35 15.14
C VAL A 17 -2.68 59.68 16.51
N PHE A 18 -3.92 59.45 16.92
CA PHE A 18 -4.22 58.48 17.96
C PHE A 18 -3.85 57.08 17.41
N LEU A 19 -2.74 56.53 17.87
CA LEU A 19 -2.45 55.12 17.76
C LEU A 19 -3.46 54.35 18.62
N ALA A 20 -4.58 53.99 18.02
CA ALA A 20 -5.41 52.92 18.57
C ALA A 20 -4.60 51.62 18.42
N ALA A 21 -4.06 51.16 19.53
CA ALA A 21 -3.52 49.80 19.62
C ALA A 21 -4.64 48.82 19.25
N CYS A 22 -4.63 48.30 18.04
CA CYS A 22 -5.40 47.13 17.70
C CYS A 22 -4.89 45.98 18.56
N GLN A 23 -5.54 45.72 19.68
CA GLN A 23 -5.44 44.46 20.34
C GLN A 23 -5.95 43.39 19.33
N PRO A 24 -5.22 42.30 19.14
CA PRO A 24 -5.75 41.20 18.34
C PRO A 24 -7.02 40.71 19.03
N THR A 25 -8.15 40.88 18.39
CA THR A 25 -9.39 40.21 18.76
C THR A 25 -9.09 38.73 18.76
N ALA A 26 -9.02 38.15 19.95
CA ALA A 26 -9.01 36.74 20.13
C ALA A 26 -10.21 36.20 19.38
N GLY A 27 -9.96 35.44 18.30
CA GLY A 27 -11.00 34.78 17.52
C GLY A 27 -11.93 34.03 18.45
N GLY A 28 -13.21 34.34 18.35
CA GLY A 28 -14.24 33.83 19.23
C GLY A 28 -14.19 32.31 19.24
N LYS A 29 -13.98 31.78 20.42
CA LYS A 29 -14.06 30.32 20.69
C LYS A 29 -15.50 29.89 20.42
N VAL A 30 -15.70 29.01 19.46
CA VAL A 30 -16.87 28.14 19.46
C VAL A 30 -16.53 27.01 20.44
N ALA A 31 -16.87 27.22 21.72
CA ALA A 31 -16.85 26.13 22.67
C ALA A 31 -17.98 25.18 22.29
N ASP A 32 -17.65 23.95 21.91
CA ASP A 32 -18.63 22.88 21.83
C ASP A 32 -18.44 21.91 23.01
N PRO A 33 -19.08 22.19 24.17
CA PRO A 33 -19.10 21.27 25.30
C PRO A 33 -19.80 19.95 24.97
N ALA A 34 -20.61 19.92 23.90
CA ALA A 34 -21.32 18.72 23.46
C ALA A 34 -20.34 17.71 22.87
N GLY A 35 -19.41 18.13 22.01
CA GLY A 35 -18.39 17.27 21.44
C GLY A 35 -17.48 16.61 22.51
N ALA A 36 -17.07 17.37 23.51
CA ALA A 36 -16.28 16.85 24.63
C ALA A 36 -17.07 15.82 25.46
N ARG A 37 -18.33 16.11 25.77
CA ARG A 37 -19.21 15.19 26.51
C ARG A 37 -19.43 13.89 25.71
N SER A 38 -19.75 14.00 24.43
CA SER A 38 -19.99 12.86 23.58
C SER A 38 -18.75 11.99 23.39
N LEU A 39 -17.55 12.60 23.29
CA LEU A 39 -16.28 11.86 23.26
C LEU A 39 -16.04 11.12 24.57
N ARG A 40 -16.33 11.77 25.72
CA ARG A 40 -16.23 11.16 27.05
C ARG A 40 -17.16 9.96 27.23
N GLU A 41 -18.38 10.05 26.70
CA GLU A 41 -19.37 8.98 26.69
C GLU A 41 -18.93 7.82 25.77
N LEU A 42 -18.44 8.12 24.57
CA LEU A 42 -17.95 7.12 23.62
C LEU A 42 -16.77 6.33 24.17
N THR A 43 -15.80 7.02 24.79
CA THR A 43 -14.58 6.37 25.33
C THR A 43 -14.78 5.73 26.69
N GLY A 44 -15.75 6.21 27.48
CA GLY A 44 -15.99 5.80 28.85
C GLY A 44 -14.95 6.31 29.87
N ALA A 45 -13.96 7.11 29.43
CA ALA A 45 -12.85 7.60 30.26
C ALA A 45 -12.42 9.02 29.87
N PRO A 46 -11.73 9.79 30.75
CA PRO A 46 -11.09 11.04 30.35
C PRO A 46 -10.27 10.87 29.10
N SER A 47 -10.43 11.76 28.12
CA SER A 47 -9.81 11.60 26.82
C SER A 47 -9.31 12.92 26.27
N ARG A 48 -8.26 12.85 25.47
CA ARG A 48 -7.68 13.95 24.71
C ARG A 48 -7.56 13.58 23.25
N MET A 49 -7.89 14.51 22.39
CA MET A 49 -7.68 14.37 20.95
C MET A 49 -6.93 15.58 20.42
N VAL A 50 -5.96 15.34 19.55
CA VAL A 50 -5.16 16.36 18.87
C VAL A 50 -5.24 16.15 17.37
N TRP A 51 -5.17 17.24 16.59
CA TRP A 51 -5.16 17.20 15.14
C TRP A 51 -4.53 18.46 14.55
N ILE A 52 -4.32 18.51 13.26
CA ILE A 52 -3.94 19.73 12.55
C ILE A 52 -5.13 20.28 11.78
N GLU A 53 -5.22 21.60 11.71
CA GLU A 53 -6.24 22.34 11.00
C GLU A 53 -5.59 23.24 9.96
N GLN A 54 -6.04 23.19 8.72
CA GLN A 54 -5.57 24.10 7.66
C GLN A 54 -6.34 25.41 7.72
N VAL A 55 -5.59 26.53 7.83
CA VAL A 55 -6.16 27.84 8.16
C VAL A 55 -6.32 28.80 6.99
N ASP A 56 -5.87 28.45 5.79
CA ASP A 56 -5.99 29.27 4.58
C ASP A 56 -7.33 29.11 3.83
N GLY A 57 -8.21 28.24 4.33
CA GLY A 57 -9.54 27.99 3.78
C GLY A 57 -9.57 27.11 2.53
N LYS A 58 -8.41 26.60 2.05
CA LYS A 58 -8.36 25.79 0.83
C LYS A 58 -8.68 24.31 1.10
N GLY A 59 -8.20 23.77 2.21
CA GLY A 59 -8.35 22.35 2.56
C GLY A 59 -7.67 21.39 1.58
N ASP A 60 -6.60 21.82 0.91
CA ASP A 60 -5.89 21.10 -0.15
C ASP A 60 -4.59 20.44 0.31
N ASP A 61 -4.32 20.45 1.63
CA ASP A 61 -3.12 19.83 2.20
C ASP A 61 -3.41 18.65 3.14
N PRO A 62 -4.11 17.60 2.67
CA PRO A 62 -4.43 16.44 3.50
C PRO A 62 -3.20 15.64 3.92
N PHE A 63 -2.04 15.88 3.30
CA PHE A 63 -0.78 15.23 3.66
C PHE A 63 0.08 16.07 4.63
N GLY A 64 -0.39 17.24 5.05
CA GLY A 64 0.30 18.09 6.01
C GLY A 64 1.70 18.52 5.55
N LYS A 65 1.87 18.85 4.26
CA LYS A 65 3.16 19.25 3.68
C LYS A 65 3.42 20.76 3.74
N GLY A 66 2.36 21.53 3.81
CA GLY A 66 2.41 23.01 3.81
C GLY A 66 2.61 23.60 5.20
N ASN A 67 2.69 24.94 5.23
CA ASN A 67 2.93 25.74 6.45
C ASN A 67 1.69 26.56 6.87
N GLN A 68 0.51 26.23 6.33
CA GLN A 68 -0.75 26.89 6.69
C GLN A 68 -1.57 26.06 7.67
N LEU A 69 -0.89 25.41 8.60
CA LEU A 69 -1.48 24.50 9.59
C LEU A 69 -1.38 25.13 10.98
N ARG A 70 -2.30 24.77 11.86
CA ARG A 70 -2.21 25.00 13.30
C ARG A 70 -2.51 23.72 14.08
N LEU A 71 -2.02 23.64 15.31
CA LEU A 71 -2.24 22.50 16.19
C LEU A 71 -3.47 22.76 17.06
N VAL A 72 -4.45 21.88 16.98
CA VAL A 72 -5.74 21.98 17.68
C VAL A 72 -5.97 20.74 18.52
N GLY A 73 -6.70 20.86 19.61
CA GLY A 73 -7.04 19.75 20.45
C GLY A 73 -8.33 19.93 21.22
N LEU A 74 -8.81 18.83 21.82
CA LEU A 74 -9.96 18.75 22.70
C LEU A 74 -9.63 17.88 23.90
N ASP A 75 -10.01 18.36 25.10
CA ASP A 75 -9.88 17.64 26.37
C ASP A 75 -11.28 17.50 26.98
N THR A 76 -11.67 16.28 27.32
CA THR A 76 -13.02 16.00 27.85
C THR A 76 -13.25 16.54 29.26
N GLU A 77 -12.18 16.88 30.00
CA GLU A 77 -12.24 17.24 31.41
C GLU A 77 -12.07 18.75 31.66
N ASP A 78 -11.60 19.54 30.67
CA ASP A 78 -11.27 20.94 30.89
C ASP A 78 -12.42 21.92 30.63
N GLY A 79 -13.53 21.43 30.08
CA GLY A 79 -14.75 22.20 29.81
C GLY A 79 -14.61 23.29 28.71
N ARG A 80 -13.48 23.29 27.99
CA ARG A 80 -13.16 24.33 27.00
C ARG A 80 -13.60 23.99 25.57
N GLY A 81 -13.93 22.71 25.31
CA GLY A 81 -14.20 22.22 23.97
C GLY A 81 -12.97 22.28 23.06
N GLU A 82 -13.21 22.45 21.78
CA GLU A 82 -12.14 22.61 20.77
C GLU A 82 -11.28 23.84 21.08
N ARG A 83 -9.97 23.69 21.07
CA ARG A 83 -9.03 24.76 21.35
C ARG A 83 -7.76 24.70 20.52
N VAL A 84 -7.17 25.83 20.26
CA VAL A 84 -5.86 25.95 19.65
C VAL A 84 -4.77 25.71 20.66
N ILE A 85 -3.90 24.73 20.41
CA ILE A 85 -2.69 24.46 21.20
C ILE A 85 -1.53 25.34 20.73
N LEU A 86 -1.27 25.34 19.40
CA LEU A 86 -0.32 26.23 18.74
C LEU A 86 -1.00 26.94 17.58
N GLY A 87 -1.14 28.26 17.68
CA GLY A 87 -1.96 29.07 16.77
C GLY A 87 -1.21 29.72 15.63
N GLN A 88 0.11 29.84 15.71
CA GLN A 88 0.91 30.37 14.61
C GLN A 88 0.82 29.43 13.40
N PRO A 89 0.54 29.94 12.19
CA PRO A 89 0.62 29.11 10.99
C PRO A 89 2.02 28.51 10.85
N GLY A 90 2.08 27.20 10.65
CA GLY A 90 3.32 26.45 10.56
C GLY A 90 3.06 25.03 10.07
N ASN A 91 4.05 24.17 10.18
CA ASN A 91 3.88 22.74 9.92
C ASN A 91 3.89 21.98 11.25
N TYR A 92 2.81 21.26 11.53
CA TYR A 92 2.58 20.49 12.76
C TYR A 92 2.17 19.06 12.42
N ARG A 93 2.75 18.49 11.34
CA ARG A 93 2.33 17.23 10.79
C ARG A 93 2.37 16.10 11.80
N LYS A 94 1.33 15.27 11.75
CA LYS A 94 1.14 14.03 12.50
C LYS A 94 1.40 14.24 13.99
N PRO A 95 0.58 15.05 14.67
CA PRO A 95 0.69 15.21 16.10
C PRO A 95 0.36 13.90 16.81
N LEU A 96 1.13 13.56 17.85
CA LEU A 96 1.03 12.35 18.64
C LEU A 96 0.99 12.72 20.11
N ILE A 97 -0.04 12.29 20.83
CA ILE A 97 -0.17 12.51 22.28
C ILE A 97 0.76 11.54 22.99
N THR A 98 1.51 12.04 23.96
CA THR A 98 2.35 11.17 24.81
C THR A 98 1.49 10.19 25.61
N PRO A 99 1.97 8.98 25.95
CA PRO A 99 1.20 7.96 26.66
C PRO A 99 0.63 8.38 28.03
N ASP A 100 1.20 9.41 28.66
CA ASP A 100 0.68 10.05 29.88
C ASP A 100 -0.39 11.13 29.60
N GLY A 101 -0.68 11.39 28.30
CA GLY A 101 -1.62 12.45 27.89
C GLY A 101 -1.09 13.88 28.04
N ALA A 102 0.11 14.11 28.57
CA ALA A 102 0.55 15.43 29.03
C ALA A 102 1.14 16.32 27.95
N ARG A 103 1.71 15.74 26.90
CA ARG A 103 2.45 16.44 25.84
C ARG A 103 2.01 15.98 24.46
N VAL A 104 2.35 16.78 23.43
CA VAL A 104 2.15 16.46 22.02
C VAL A 104 3.49 16.53 21.31
N VAL A 105 3.85 15.45 20.62
CA VAL A 105 5.00 15.36 19.71
C VAL A 105 4.49 15.55 18.29
N PHE A 106 5.16 16.36 17.50
CA PHE A 106 4.82 16.58 16.08
C PHE A 106 6.07 16.80 15.23
N SER A 107 5.92 16.72 13.93
CA SER A 107 7.01 16.98 12.99
C SER A 107 6.77 18.24 12.18
N ASP A 108 7.81 19.04 12.00
CA ASP A 108 7.90 19.98 10.90
C ASP A 108 8.41 19.20 9.68
N PHE A 109 7.51 18.86 8.76
CA PHE A 109 7.80 18.00 7.63
C PHE A 109 8.75 18.62 6.61
N PRO A 110 8.60 19.90 6.20
CA PRO A 110 9.55 20.57 5.35
C PRO A 110 10.96 20.66 5.96
N ALA A 111 11.05 21.00 7.25
CA ALA A 111 12.33 21.16 7.96
C ALA A 111 12.92 19.82 8.42
N ARG A 112 12.13 18.74 8.41
CA ARG A 112 12.51 17.41 8.92
C ARG A 112 12.99 17.44 10.37
N THR A 113 12.28 18.20 11.21
CA THR A 113 12.57 18.33 12.63
C THR A 113 11.40 17.85 13.48
N ILE A 114 11.70 17.37 14.68
CA ILE A 114 10.68 16.87 15.60
C ILE A 114 10.63 17.76 16.83
N HIS A 115 9.42 18.08 17.23
CA HIS A 115 9.12 19.02 18.32
C HIS A 115 8.21 18.35 19.36
N VAL A 116 8.25 18.88 20.57
CA VAL A 116 7.32 18.55 21.64
C VAL A 116 6.78 19.83 22.28
N VAL A 117 5.52 19.82 22.65
CA VAL A 117 4.84 20.90 23.36
C VAL A 117 3.97 20.32 24.47
N ASP A 118 3.82 21.00 25.57
CA ASP A 118 2.87 20.62 26.61
C ASP A 118 1.43 20.75 26.10
N TRP A 119 0.50 19.97 26.64
CA TRP A 119 -0.91 20.00 26.27
C TRP A 119 -1.54 21.40 26.35
N ASN A 120 -1.02 22.26 27.20
CA ASN A 120 -1.47 23.66 27.36
C ASN A 120 -0.81 24.65 26.38
N GLY A 121 0.00 24.19 25.43
CA GLY A 121 0.70 25.02 24.44
C GLY A 121 2.01 25.65 24.96
N LYS A 122 2.43 25.34 26.18
CA LYS A 122 3.69 25.86 26.75
C LYS A 122 4.86 24.91 26.48
N ASN A 123 6.07 25.38 26.79
CA ASN A 123 7.31 24.59 26.73
C ASN A 123 7.59 23.95 25.36
N LEU A 124 7.17 24.64 24.27
CA LEU A 124 7.50 24.21 22.91
C LEU A 124 9.02 24.14 22.75
N ARG A 125 9.53 22.97 22.37
CA ARG A 125 10.95 22.75 22.11
C ARG A 125 11.17 21.75 20.99
N ARG A 126 12.26 21.91 20.26
CA ARG A 126 12.73 20.92 19.31
C ARG A 126 13.48 19.79 20.04
N ILE A 127 13.11 18.53 19.78
CA ILE A 127 13.72 17.34 20.37
C ILE A 127 14.58 16.56 19.36
N SER A 128 14.39 16.80 18.07
CA SER A 128 15.27 16.27 17.04
C SER A 128 15.42 17.27 15.88
N LYS A 129 16.62 17.35 15.34
CA LYS A 129 16.90 18.08 14.10
C LYS A 129 16.90 17.18 12.86
N ASP A 130 16.58 15.91 13.03
CA ASP A 130 16.58 14.90 11.98
C ASP A 130 15.40 13.95 12.12
N GLY A 131 14.71 13.69 11.01
CA GLY A 131 13.65 12.69 10.88
C GLY A 131 12.23 13.21 11.08
N ILE A 132 11.28 12.32 10.96
CA ILE A 132 9.84 12.52 11.13
C ILE A 132 9.37 11.57 12.22
N ALA A 133 8.68 12.08 13.23
CA ALA A 133 8.10 11.26 14.30
C ALA A 133 6.99 10.37 13.71
N THR A 134 7.04 9.10 14.04
CA THR A 134 6.06 8.13 13.55
C THR A 134 5.25 7.49 14.67
N GLU A 135 5.82 7.37 15.89
CA GLU A 135 5.16 6.82 17.06
C GLU A 135 5.76 7.38 18.34
N VAL A 136 4.94 7.47 19.38
CA VAL A 136 5.38 7.75 20.76
C VAL A 136 4.90 6.62 21.67
N TRP A 137 5.83 5.90 22.24
CA TRP A 137 5.55 4.68 22.98
C TRP A 137 6.20 4.69 24.37
N ARG A 138 5.47 4.18 25.36
CA ARG A 138 5.99 4.01 26.71
C ARG A 138 6.41 2.59 26.92
N ASP A 139 7.66 2.39 27.27
CA ASP A 139 8.22 1.11 27.65
C ASP A 139 7.58 0.61 28.95
N PRO A 140 6.82 -0.49 28.93
CA PRO A 140 6.16 -0.99 30.14
C PRO A 140 7.15 -1.49 31.19
N ALA A 141 8.37 -1.88 30.80
CA ALA A 141 9.39 -2.38 31.73
C ALA A 141 10.14 -1.26 32.45
N THR A 142 10.41 -0.15 31.78
CA THR A 142 11.22 0.94 32.32
C THR A 142 10.42 2.20 32.65
N GLY A 143 9.21 2.32 32.13
CA GLY A 143 8.37 3.50 32.22
C GLY A 143 8.83 4.69 31.37
N ARG A 144 9.89 4.54 30.59
CA ARG A 144 10.44 5.58 29.71
C ARG A 144 9.52 5.81 28.51
N THR A 145 9.45 7.05 28.06
CA THR A 145 8.73 7.42 26.84
C THR A 145 9.72 7.56 25.68
N TRP A 146 9.52 6.77 24.65
CA TRP A 146 10.35 6.75 23.44
C TRP A 146 9.62 7.40 22.27
N VAL A 147 10.35 8.19 21.50
CA VAL A 147 9.90 8.73 20.20
C VAL A 147 10.57 7.94 19.09
N TYR A 148 9.76 7.32 18.25
CA TYR A 148 10.22 6.65 17.05
C TYR A 148 10.24 7.63 15.89
N ALA A 149 11.33 7.66 15.16
CA ALA A 149 11.56 8.59 14.05
C ALA A 149 12.10 7.86 12.83
N ILE A 150 11.61 8.26 11.66
CA ILE A 150 12.03 7.74 10.37
C ILE A 150 12.84 8.82 9.65
N ASP A 151 14.02 8.47 9.16
CA ASP A 151 14.79 9.31 8.26
C ASP A 151 14.37 9.00 6.81
N ASN A 152 13.81 9.98 6.12
CA ASN A 152 13.44 9.86 4.72
C ASN A 152 14.25 10.77 3.79
N ARG A 153 15.37 11.32 4.27
CA ARG A 153 16.32 12.07 3.44
C ARG A 153 16.94 11.15 2.40
N GLY A 154 16.99 11.64 1.16
CA GLY A 154 17.50 10.84 0.04
C GLY A 154 16.53 9.79 -0.50
N SER A 155 15.35 9.64 0.10
CA SER A 155 14.28 8.83 -0.48
C SER A 155 13.72 9.49 -1.75
N LYS A 156 13.45 8.67 -2.78
CA LYS A 156 12.79 9.15 -4.02
C LYS A 156 11.35 9.55 -3.79
N LYS A 157 10.77 9.15 -2.65
CA LYS A 157 9.37 9.40 -2.30
C LYS A 157 9.29 9.95 -0.88
N ASP A 158 8.56 11.04 -0.71
CA ASP A 158 8.37 11.70 0.59
C ASP A 158 7.74 10.79 1.66
N HIS A 159 6.98 9.79 1.23
CA HIS A 159 6.23 8.88 2.09
C HIS A 159 6.97 7.57 2.38
N GLU A 160 8.24 7.44 2.02
CA GLU A 160 9.06 6.27 2.33
C GLU A 160 10.40 6.70 2.92
N GLY A 161 10.89 5.97 3.90
CA GLY A 161 12.19 6.25 4.51
C GLY A 161 12.73 5.08 5.33
N LYS A 162 14.00 5.14 5.62
CA LYS A 162 14.74 4.32 6.59
C LYS A 162 16.05 5.03 6.96
N PRO A 163 16.66 4.70 8.10
CA PRO A 163 16.19 3.76 9.13
C PRO A 163 15.07 4.30 9.99
N VAL A 164 14.43 3.42 10.77
CA VAL A 164 13.64 3.81 11.94
C VAL A 164 14.56 3.76 13.15
N THR A 165 14.66 4.89 13.84
CA THR A 165 15.39 5.00 15.12
C THR A 165 14.42 5.39 16.23
N ARG A 166 14.76 5.11 17.48
CA ARG A 166 14.05 5.65 18.64
C ARG A 166 15.00 6.42 19.52
N PHE A 167 14.47 7.37 20.26
CA PHE A 167 15.19 8.12 21.29
C PHE A 167 14.26 8.44 22.46
N ASP A 168 14.84 8.57 23.66
CA ASP A 168 14.12 8.95 24.86
C ASP A 168 13.60 10.40 24.72
N LEU A 169 12.32 10.63 25.02
CA LEU A 169 11.68 11.95 24.88
C LEU A 169 12.35 13.03 25.73
N ASP A 170 12.85 12.64 26.91
CA ASP A 170 13.46 13.54 27.86
C ASP A 170 15.02 13.56 27.80
N ASP A 171 15.63 12.57 27.08
CA ASP A 171 17.06 12.51 26.76
C ASP A 171 17.27 12.18 25.28
N PRO A 172 16.97 13.11 24.33
CA PRO A 172 16.97 12.82 22.90
C PRO A 172 18.36 12.50 22.30
N ALA A 173 19.44 12.66 23.06
CA ALA A 173 20.78 12.34 22.62
C ALA A 173 21.01 10.82 22.44
N LYS A 174 20.30 10.01 23.19
CA LYS A 174 20.37 8.56 23.12
C LYS A 174 19.47 8.02 22.01
N ARG A 175 20.08 7.66 20.89
CA ARG A 175 19.38 7.07 19.76
C ARG A 175 19.73 5.60 19.60
N GLU A 176 18.73 4.81 19.29
CA GLU A 176 18.85 3.39 19.02
C GLU A 176 18.27 3.08 17.64
N LEU A 177 18.96 2.23 16.88
CA LEU A 177 18.42 1.69 15.62
C LEU A 177 17.37 0.64 15.96
N VAL A 178 16.21 0.77 15.34
CA VAL A 178 15.09 -0.17 15.51
C VAL A 178 14.86 -0.97 14.25
N TRP A 179 14.95 -0.31 13.07
CA TRP A 179 14.62 -0.95 11.80
C TRP A 179 15.37 -0.31 10.63
N ASP A 180 15.99 -1.14 9.79
CA ASP A 180 16.61 -0.71 8.54
C ASP A 180 16.51 -1.74 7.40
N LEU A 181 15.67 -2.79 7.58
CA LEU A 181 15.56 -3.88 6.60
C LEU A 181 14.83 -3.45 5.33
N THR A 182 13.80 -2.62 5.44
CA THR A 182 13.02 -2.11 4.29
C THR A 182 12.67 -0.64 4.45
N LEU A 183 12.25 -0.01 3.34
CA LEU A 183 11.60 1.29 3.40
C LEU A 183 10.29 1.18 4.19
N VAL A 184 9.98 2.19 4.99
CA VAL A 184 8.77 2.28 5.81
C VAL A 184 8.09 3.61 5.56
N ASN A 185 6.77 3.59 5.51
CA ASN A 185 5.99 4.82 5.45
C ASN A 185 5.95 5.48 6.84
N PRO A 186 6.39 6.75 6.98
CA PRO A 186 6.46 7.44 8.27
C PRO A 186 5.08 7.68 8.91
N ASP A 187 4.01 7.68 8.14
CA ASP A 187 2.66 7.90 8.66
C ASP A 187 2.04 6.62 9.26
N ASN A 188 2.60 5.46 8.98
CA ASN A 188 1.98 4.16 9.23
C ASN A 188 2.88 3.18 10.02
N PHE A 189 3.58 3.66 11.03
CA PHE A 189 4.35 2.80 11.92
C PHE A 189 3.79 2.93 13.33
N GLN A 190 3.10 1.91 13.81
CA GLN A 190 2.47 1.88 15.12
C GLN A 190 2.76 0.56 15.84
N LEU A 191 3.08 0.64 17.14
CA LEU A 191 3.58 -0.49 17.92
C LEU A 191 2.46 -1.22 18.69
N THR A 192 2.73 -2.49 19.02
CA THR A 192 2.05 -3.21 20.11
C THR A 192 2.42 -2.60 21.47
N ARG A 193 1.62 -2.89 22.50
CA ARG A 193 1.87 -2.43 23.88
C ARG A 193 3.27 -2.80 24.38
N ASP A 194 3.69 -4.05 24.14
CA ASP A 194 5.01 -4.56 24.53
C ASP A 194 6.17 -4.00 23.69
N GLY A 195 5.87 -3.28 22.60
CA GLY A 195 6.86 -2.68 21.72
C GLY A 195 7.67 -3.68 20.87
N THR A 196 7.28 -4.96 20.85
CA THR A 196 8.02 -6.01 20.12
C THR A 196 7.62 -6.12 18.67
N ARG A 197 6.46 -5.55 18.27
CA ARG A 197 5.93 -5.58 16.91
C ARG A 197 5.43 -4.20 16.47
N ALA A 198 5.47 -3.95 15.17
CA ALA A 198 4.89 -2.75 14.59
C ALA A 198 4.12 -3.07 13.31
N ALA A 199 2.90 -2.53 13.20
CA ALA A 199 2.22 -2.44 11.91
C ALA A 199 2.84 -1.34 11.07
N GLY A 200 2.91 -1.54 9.76
CA GLY A 200 3.47 -0.56 8.82
C GLY A 200 3.25 -0.94 7.38
N LEU A 201 3.68 -0.06 6.48
CA LEU A 201 3.82 -0.35 5.05
C LEU A 201 5.30 -0.62 4.75
N TYR A 202 5.60 -1.82 4.31
CA TYR A 202 6.97 -2.35 4.15
C TYR A 202 7.23 -2.88 2.73
N PRO A 203 7.50 -2.03 1.71
CA PRO A 203 7.22 -0.60 1.63
C PRO A 203 5.75 -0.31 1.27
N TRP A 204 5.42 0.95 1.02
CA TRP A 204 4.11 1.35 0.45
C TRP A 204 3.87 0.58 -0.86
N ASN A 205 2.77 -0.06 -1.10
CA ASN A 205 1.48 -0.21 -0.45
C ASN A 205 1.30 -1.61 0.21
N SER A 206 2.38 -2.22 0.65
CA SER A 206 2.37 -3.56 1.25
C SER A 206 2.30 -3.46 2.77
N GLY A 207 1.11 -3.66 3.32
CA GLY A 207 0.86 -3.69 4.75
C GLY A 207 1.37 -4.95 5.41
N GLY A 208 1.83 -4.83 6.65
CA GLY A 208 2.34 -5.98 7.39
C GLY A 208 2.80 -5.66 8.79
N ILE A 209 3.40 -6.64 9.42
CA ILE A 209 3.91 -6.58 10.79
C ILE A 209 5.41 -6.85 10.79
N ALA A 210 6.18 -5.92 11.36
CA ALA A 210 7.59 -6.07 11.66
C ALA A 210 7.79 -6.57 13.09
N LYS A 211 8.79 -7.43 13.32
CA LYS A 211 9.33 -7.79 14.63
C LYS A 211 10.50 -6.88 14.96
N LEU A 212 10.46 -6.26 16.12
CA LEU A 212 11.45 -5.28 16.53
C LEU A 212 12.37 -5.83 17.63
N PRO A 213 13.64 -5.37 17.68
CA PRO A 213 14.37 -4.65 16.62
C PRO A 213 14.83 -5.60 15.50
N ASN A 214 14.77 -5.13 14.24
CA ASN A 214 15.30 -5.84 13.05
C ASN A 214 15.03 -7.36 12.99
N GLY A 215 13.89 -7.79 13.55
CA GLY A 215 13.53 -9.22 13.68
C GLY A 215 12.82 -9.80 12.45
N GLY A 216 12.86 -9.09 11.32
CA GLY A 216 12.15 -9.48 10.11
C GLY A 216 10.71 -8.96 10.06
N TYR A 217 10.03 -9.15 8.92
CA TYR A 217 8.66 -8.70 8.74
C TYR A 217 7.85 -9.67 7.89
N LYS A 218 6.55 -9.59 8.04
CA LYS A 218 5.58 -10.34 7.25
C LYS A 218 4.58 -9.37 6.64
N GLN A 219 4.49 -9.37 5.32
CA GLN A 219 3.41 -8.69 4.59
C GLN A 219 2.14 -9.52 4.71
N THR A 220 1.02 -8.88 5.01
CA THR A 220 -0.27 -9.54 5.22
C THR A 220 -1.33 -9.13 4.20
N GLY A 221 -1.14 -8.00 3.54
CA GLY A 221 -2.06 -7.49 2.55
C GLY A 221 -1.54 -6.22 1.88
N LYS A 222 -2.33 -5.64 0.99
CA LYS A 222 -2.06 -4.37 0.32
C LYS A 222 -3.10 -3.34 0.70
N GLY A 223 -2.70 -2.08 0.68
CA GLY A 223 -3.55 -0.93 0.99
C GLY A 223 -2.74 0.21 1.58
N CYS A 224 -3.38 1.07 2.33
CA CYS A 224 -2.72 2.21 2.98
C CYS A 224 -3.12 2.31 4.46
N TRP A 225 -2.61 3.33 5.17
CA TRP A 225 -2.99 3.69 6.54
C TRP A 225 -3.15 2.50 7.48
N THR A 226 -2.08 1.70 7.60
CA THR A 226 -2.02 0.62 8.59
C THR A 226 -2.01 1.18 10.01
N SER A 227 -2.64 0.45 10.93
CA SER A 227 -2.59 0.76 12.35
C SER A 227 -2.56 -0.54 13.16
N MET A 228 -1.81 -0.54 14.27
CA MET A 228 -1.71 -1.67 15.19
C MET A 228 -2.71 -1.53 16.32
N CYS A 229 -3.40 -2.60 16.67
CA CYS A 229 -4.16 -2.64 17.90
C CYS A 229 -3.22 -2.38 19.10
N PRO A 230 -3.57 -1.47 20.00
CA PRO A 230 -2.68 -1.04 21.10
C PRO A 230 -2.56 -2.05 22.25
N ASP A 231 -2.94 -3.29 22.03
CA ASP A 231 -2.68 -4.41 22.93
C ASP A 231 -1.62 -5.36 22.34
N ASP A 232 -1.46 -6.54 22.93
CA ASP A 232 -0.48 -7.53 22.49
C ASP A 232 -1.11 -8.65 21.62
N SER A 233 -2.36 -8.48 21.18
CA SER A 233 -3.06 -9.43 20.31
C SER A 233 -2.40 -9.63 18.95
N GLY A 234 -1.66 -8.62 18.47
CA GLY A 234 -1.06 -8.63 17.15
C GLY A 234 -2.05 -8.38 16.02
N VAL A 235 -3.24 -7.92 16.35
CA VAL A 235 -4.23 -7.48 15.37
C VAL A 235 -3.79 -6.13 14.78
N MET A 236 -3.87 -6.00 13.49
CA MET A 236 -3.69 -4.75 12.78
C MET A 236 -4.79 -4.57 11.74
N TRP A 237 -4.95 -3.38 11.24
CA TRP A 237 -5.71 -3.17 10.03
C TRP A 237 -4.85 -2.64 8.88
N ILE A 238 -5.34 -2.87 7.68
CA ILE A 238 -4.94 -2.21 6.45
C ILE A 238 -6.18 -1.48 5.93
N PHE A 239 -6.04 -0.22 5.55
CA PHE A 239 -7.11 0.58 5.00
C PHE A 239 -7.22 0.33 3.50
N ASP A 240 -8.44 0.08 3.00
CA ASP A 240 -8.68 -0.31 1.62
C ASP A 240 -8.44 0.83 0.61
N GLY A 241 -8.30 0.48 -0.66
CA GLY A 241 -8.08 1.44 -1.74
C GLY A 241 -9.30 2.29 -2.09
N ALA A 242 -10.50 1.92 -1.62
CA ALA A 242 -11.70 2.74 -1.73
C ALA A 242 -11.79 3.82 -0.64
N HIS A 243 -10.92 3.74 0.37
CA HIS A 243 -10.91 4.61 1.54
C HIS A 243 -12.26 4.62 2.31
N LYS A 244 -12.86 3.44 2.43
CA LYS A 244 -14.15 3.24 3.09
C LYS A 244 -14.11 2.16 4.16
N ASN A 245 -13.13 1.24 4.11
CA ASN A 245 -13.09 0.09 5.00
C ASN A 245 -11.71 -0.11 5.61
N VAL A 246 -11.70 -0.62 6.84
CA VAL A 246 -10.49 -1.22 7.42
C VAL A 246 -10.59 -2.73 7.34
N MET A 247 -9.50 -3.36 6.88
CA MET A 247 -9.35 -4.79 6.75
C MET A 247 -8.53 -5.31 7.93
N LEU A 248 -9.14 -6.05 8.86
CA LEU A 248 -8.43 -6.58 10.03
C LEU A 248 -7.59 -7.80 9.67
N HIS A 249 -6.35 -7.82 10.14
CA HIS A 249 -5.39 -8.90 9.97
C HIS A 249 -4.83 -9.34 11.32
N THR A 250 -4.53 -10.61 11.47
CA THR A 250 -3.89 -11.17 12.68
C THR A 250 -2.39 -11.41 12.52
N GLY A 251 -1.78 -10.90 11.48
CA GLY A 251 -0.36 -11.11 11.16
C GLY A 251 -0.04 -12.47 10.55
N GLU A 252 -0.99 -13.38 10.47
CA GLU A 252 -0.79 -14.75 9.98
C GLU A 252 -1.47 -15.06 8.65
N GLY A 253 -2.03 -14.08 7.93
CA GLY A 253 -2.65 -14.41 6.66
C GLY A 253 -3.61 -13.36 6.09
N ARG A 254 -4.66 -13.82 5.41
CA ARG A 254 -5.69 -13.00 4.76
C ARG A 254 -6.45 -12.17 5.80
N PRO A 255 -7.10 -11.06 5.36
CA PRO A 255 -7.95 -10.28 6.26
C PRO A 255 -9.01 -11.18 6.89
N THR A 256 -9.17 -11.05 8.21
CA THR A 256 -10.15 -11.80 8.97
C THR A 256 -11.52 -11.14 8.94
N ARG A 257 -11.56 -9.82 8.77
CA ARG A 257 -12.79 -9.01 8.74
C ARG A 257 -12.61 -7.75 7.92
N ARG A 258 -13.70 -7.31 7.29
CA ARG A 258 -13.84 -6.02 6.62
C ARG A 258 -14.85 -5.19 7.40
N ILE A 259 -14.46 -4.00 7.84
CA ILE A 259 -15.30 -3.11 8.64
C ILE A 259 -15.45 -1.78 7.92
N PRO A 260 -16.67 -1.39 7.51
CA PRO A 260 -16.92 -0.05 6.97
C PRO A 260 -16.64 1.03 8.03
N VAL A 261 -15.83 2.03 7.66
CA VAL A 261 -15.45 3.15 8.54
C VAL A 261 -15.87 4.51 7.98
N ASN A 262 -16.73 4.54 6.97
CA ASN A 262 -17.36 5.73 6.43
C ASN A 262 -18.86 5.81 6.78
N THR A 263 -19.25 5.19 7.89
CA THR A 263 -20.65 5.13 8.35
C THR A 263 -21.01 6.21 9.36
N MET A 264 -20.13 7.19 9.58
CA MET A 264 -20.44 8.35 10.43
C MET A 264 -21.54 9.21 9.78
N PRO A 265 -22.36 9.94 10.58
CA PRO A 265 -23.61 10.57 10.12
C PRO A 265 -23.44 11.51 8.92
N ASP A 266 -22.35 12.27 8.85
CA ASP A 266 -22.16 13.29 7.80
C ASP A 266 -21.23 12.83 6.67
N ALA A 267 -20.70 11.60 6.74
CA ALA A 267 -19.72 11.07 5.82
C ALA A 267 -20.13 9.78 5.13
N ALA A 268 -21.37 9.32 5.37
CA ALA A 268 -21.90 8.14 4.70
C ALA A 268 -21.73 8.28 3.19
N ALA A 269 -21.16 7.24 2.57
CA ALA A 269 -20.86 7.16 1.15
C ALA A 269 -19.61 7.89 0.67
N HIS A 270 -19.07 8.85 1.41
CA HIS A 270 -17.86 9.55 1.03
C HIS A 270 -16.60 8.78 1.46
N GLU A 271 -15.49 9.14 0.85
CA GLU A 271 -14.18 8.69 1.32
C GLU A 271 -13.87 9.30 2.69
N VAL A 272 -13.13 8.54 3.50
CA VAL A 272 -12.57 8.98 4.78
C VAL A 272 -11.06 8.75 4.77
N TYR A 273 -10.32 9.38 5.70
CA TYR A 273 -8.86 9.29 5.66
C TYR A 273 -8.24 9.35 7.06
N HIS A 274 -6.92 9.10 7.16
CA HIS A 274 -6.15 9.11 8.41
C HIS A 274 -6.73 8.24 9.54
N PRO A 275 -7.20 7.00 9.27
CA PRO A 275 -7.65 6.14 10.36
C PRO A 275 -6.46 5.77 11.25
N ARG A 276 -6.61 5.95 12.57
CA ARG A 276 -5.58 5.61 13.54
C ARG A 276 -6.21 5.05 14.81
N TRP A 277 -5.75 3.89 15.26
CA TRP A 277 -6.10 3.40 16.59
C TRP A 277 -5.62 4.37 17.67
N SER A 278 -6.46 4.57 18.68
CA SER A 278 -6.05 5.22 19.93
C SER A 278 -5.19 4.26 20.78
N ASN A 279 -4.85 4.66 22.00
CA ASN A 279 -4.27 3.73 22.97
C ASN A 279 -5.32 2.78 23.62
N HIS A 280 -6.57 2.80 23.15
CA HIS A 280 -7.63 1.88 23.59
C HIS A 280 -8.07 0.99 22.42
N PRO A 281 -8.07 -0.36 22.54
CA PRO A 281 -8.23 -1.28 21.42
C PRO A 281 -9.56 -1.19 20.68
N ARG A 282 -10.63 -0.69 21.31
CA ARG A 282 -11.94 -0.53 20.65
C ARG A 282 -12.22 0.87 20.13
N VAL A 283 -11.31 1.82 20.28
CA VAL A 283 -11.56 3.21 19.93
C VAL A 283 -10.48 3.72 18.95
N PHE A 284 -10.89 4.44 17.95
CA PHE A 284 -10.03 4.99 16.91
C PHE A 284 -10.47 6.38 16.47
N ALA A 285 -9.59 7.08 15.77
CA ALA A 285 -9.86 8.38 15.17
C ALA A 285 -9.72 8.32 13.64
N ILE A 286 -10.46 9.18 12.94
CA ILE A 286 -10.47 9.25 11.48
C ILE A 286 -10.94 10.63 11.01
N THR A 287 -10.68 10.98 9.75
CA THR A 287 -11.12 12.23 9.13
C THR A 287 -12.08 11.98 7.98
N GLY A 288 -13.01 12.90 7.80
CA GLY A 288 -13.99 12.89 6.70
C GLY A 288 -15.04 13.99 6.82
N PRO A 289 -15.98 14.05 5.89
CA PRO A 289 -16.01 13.36 4.60
C PRO A 289 -15.07 14.02 3.59
N TYR A 290 -14.50 13.22 2.68
CA TYR A 290 -13.84 13.74 1.51
C TYR A 290 -14.80 13.67 0.34
N ARG A 291 -15.36 14.83 -0.01
CA ARG A 291 -16.37 14.95 -1.07
C ARG A 291 -15.70 15.25 -2.39
N THR A 292 -16.21 14.66 -3.46
CA THR A 292 -15.76 15.01 -4.80
C THR A 292 -16.23 16.41 -5.15
N MET A 293 -15.31 17.31 -5.47
CA MET A 293 -15.62 18.65 -5.93
C MET A 293 -15.19 18.80 -7.39
N GLY A 294 -16.14 18.66 -8.30
CA GLY A 294 -15.85 18.75 -9.73
C GLY A 294 -15.04 17.56 -10.25
N GLN A 295 -13.90 17.83 -10.88
CA GLN A 295 -13.02 16.80 -11.45
C GLN A 295 -11.93 16.29 -10.49
N HIS A 296 -11.90 16.77 -9.23
CA HIS A 296 -10.83 16.49 -8.29
C HIS A 296 -11.29 15.56 -7.17
N ASN A 297 -10.46 14.60 -6.86
CA ASN A 297 -10.59 13.79 -5.66
C ASN A 297 -10.21 14.64 -4.43
N ASN A 298 -11.06 14.68 -3.43
CA ASN A 298 -10.85 15.47 -2.24
C ASN A 298 -9.68 15.04 -1.35
N ILE A 299 -9.19 13.82 -1.48
CA ILE A 299 -7.95 13.42 -0.82
C ILE A 299 -6.73 14.13 -1.43
N THR A 300 -6.82 14.53 -2.68
CA THR A 300 -5.75 15.26 -3.38
C THR A 300 -6.05 16.71 -3.63
N GLY A 301 -7.30 17.12 -3.46
CA GLY A 301 -7.72 18.48 -3.84
C GLY A 301 -8.90 18.99 -3.06
N GLY A 302 -8.69 19.48 -1.87
CA GLY A 302 -9.43 20.51 -1.23
C GLY A 302 -10.86 20.27 -0.80
N GLY A 303 -11.23 21.07 0.11
CA GLY A 303 -12.54 21.29 0.68
C GLY A 303 -12.43 21.70 2.12
N SER A 304 -13.19 22.70 2.48
CA SER A 304 -13.56 22.95 3.87
C SER A 304 -14.51 21.84 4.35
N ASP A 305 -14.80 21.82 5.63
CA ASP A 305 -15.72 20.86 6.26
C ASP A 305 -15.21 19.40 6.28
N ILE A 306 -13.90 19.19 6.35
CA ILE A 306 -13.30 17.91 6.71
C ILE A 306 -13.15 17.88 8.23
N HIS A 307 -13.82 16.94 8.86
CA HIS A 307 -13.95 16.88 10.32
C HIS A 307 -13.19 15.70 10.93
N ILE A 308 -12.93 15.81 12.23
CA ILE A 308 -12.39 14.74 13.05
C ILE A 308 -13.53 13.96 13.66
N TYR A 309 -13.45 12.64 13.54
CA TYR A 309 -14.39 11.72 14.19
C TYR A 309 -13.64 10.74 15.07
N ALA A 310 -14.28 10.35 16.18
CA ALA A 310 -13.94 9.18 16.96
C ALA A 310 -14.97 8.09 16.68
N GLY A 311 -14.50 6.88 16.46
CA GLY A 311 -15.31 5.69 16.28
C GLY A 311 -15.04 4.65 17.36
N ARG A 312 -16.06 3.86 17.73
CA ARG A 312 -15.93 2.72 18.63
C ARG A 312 -16.38 1.45 17.93
N PHE A 313 -15.50 0.45 17.89
CA PHE A 313 -15.86 -0.89 17.42
C PHE A 313 -16.77 -1.61 18.40
N ASP A 314 -17.68 -2.44 17.91
CA ASP A 314 -18.39 -3.42 18.73
C ASP A 314 -17.42 -4.46 19.33
N ALA A 315 -17.89 -5.26 20.29
CA ALA A 315 -17.03 -6.20 21.00
C ALA A 315 -16.44 -7.28 20.09
N GLU A 316 -17.14 -7.61 19.01
CA GLU A 316 -16.78 -8.65 18.05
C GLU A 316 -15.98 -8.10 16.85
N TYR A 317 -15.75 -6.78 16.77
CA TYR A 317 -15.10 -6.10 15.66
C TYR A 317 -15.77 -6.39 14.32
N THR A 318 -17.11 -6.35 14.28
CA THR A 318 -17.89 -6.55 13.05
C THR A 318 -18.33 -5.23 12.42
N ARG A 319 -18.44 -4.17 13.21
CA ARG A 319 -18.84 -2.84 12.76
C ARG A 319 -18.34 -1.76 13.72
N VAL A 320 -18.47 -0.52 13.30
CA VAL A 320 -18.40 0.64 14.20
C VAL A 320 -19.78 0.83 14.81
N GLU A 321 -19.88 0.63 16.12
CA GLU A 321 -21.16 0.69 16.85
C GLU A 321 -21.59 2.12 17.20
N SER A 322 -20.63 3.04 17.31
CA SER A 322 -20.92 4.44 17.64
C SER A 322 -19.86 5.40 17.07
N TRP A 323 -20.32 6.61 16.75
CA TRP A 323 -19.54 7.69 16.21
C TRP A 323 -19.74 8.99 16.97
N VAL A 324 -18.67 9.78 17.09
CA VAL A 324 -18.71 11.15 17.59
C VAL A 324 -17.92 12.05 16.65
N ARG A 325 -18.54 13.13 16.17
CA ARG A 325 -17.84 14.23 15.53
C ARG A 325 -17.18 15.08 16.60
N VAL A 326 -15.87 15.25 16.53
CA VAL A 326 -15.06 15.92 17.55
C VAL A 326 -14.78 17.36 17.18
N SER A 327 -14.43 17.65 15.92
CA SER A 327 -14.19 19.02 15.47
C SER A 327 -15.48 19.77 15.18
N ALA A 328 -15.59 21.01 15.67
CA ALA A 328 -16.75 21.89 15.50
C ALA A 328 -16.55 22.97 14.44
N ASN A 329 -15.28 23.26 14.07
CA ASN A 329 -14.95 24.27 13.06
C ASN A 329 -15.31 23.83 11.62
N ARG A 330 -15.23 24.75 10.67
CA ARG A 330 -15.52 24.50 9.24
C ARG A 330 -14.27 24.42 8.36
N ASN A 331 -13.10 24.37 8.95
CA ASN A 331 -11.86 24.21 8.20
C ASN A 331 -11.62 22.73 7.87
N ALA A 332 -10.58 22.48 7.10
CA ALA A 332 -10.11 21.12 6.87
C ALA A 332 -9.23 20.67 8.04
N ASN A 333 -9.56 19.54 8.62
CA ASN A 333 -8.92 18.96 9.79
C ASN A 333 -8.29 17.62 9.43
N PHE A 334 -7.01 17.38 9.81
CA PHE A 334 -6.25 16.22 9.37
C PHE A 334 -5.43 15.61 10.52
N PHE A 335 -4.96 14.37 10.36
CA PHE A 335 -4.05 13.67 11.25
C PHE A 335 -4.50 13.65 12.72
N PRO A 336 -5.65 13.06 13.05
CA PRO A 336 -6.06 12.94 14.43
C PRO A 336 -5.23 11.91 15.19
N ASP A 337 -4.97 12.20 16.47
CA ASP A 337 -4.49 11.23 17.44
C ASP A 337 -5.34 11.32 18.72
N LEU A 338 -5.80 10.16 19.21
CA LEU A 338 -6.70 10.05 20.34
C LEU A 338 -6.04 9.28 21.49
N TRP A 339 -5.99 9.91 22.65
CA TRP A 339 -5.57 9.31 23.91
C TRP A 339 -6.76 9.13 24.84
N VAL A 340 -6.86 7.96 25.48
CA VAL A 340 -7.89 7.60 26.46
C VAL A 340 -7.19 7.24 27.76
N SER A 341 -7.58 7.85 28.87
CA SER A 341 -7.01 7.58 30.19
C SER A 341 -7.22 6.11 30.59
N GLY A 342 -6.13 5.39 30.88
CA GLY A 342 -6.18 3.97 31.19
C GLY A 342 -6.46 3.05 30.00
N GLY A 343 -6.54 3.60 28.78
CA GLY A 343 -6.81 2.82 27.56
C GLY A 343 -5.76 1.75 27.30
N GLU A 344 -4.51 2.02 27.69
CA GLU A 344 -3.40 1.07 27.57
C GLU A 344 -3.54 -0.21 28.41
N LYS A 345 -4.50 -0.25 29.34
CA LYS A 345 -4.81 -1.44 30.16
C LYS A 345 -5.93 -2.29 29.58
N ALA A 346 -6.64 -1.76 28.57
CA ALA A 346 -7.73 -2.48 27.93
C ALA A 346 -7.19 -3.57 27.00
N GLU A 347 -7.94 -4.65 26.90
CA GLU A 347 -7.68 -5.74 25.97
C GLU A 347 -8.73 -5.71 24.86
N SER A 348 -8.34 -6.08 23.64
CA SER A 348 -9.27 -6.15 22.50
C SER A 348 -10.34 -7.21 22.71
N GLY A 349 -9.98 -8.30 23.34
CA GLY A 349 -10.82 -9.50 23.37
C GLY A 349 -11.00 -10.12 21.98
N PHE A 350 -10.27 -9.61 20.97
CA PHE A 350 -10.38 -10.07 19.60
C PHE A 350 -10.02 -11.55 19.52
N GLN A 351 -11.01 -12.34 19.16
CA GLN A 351 -10.78 -13.74 18.80
C GLN A 351 -10.73 -13.81 17.28
N ALA A 352 -9.57 -14.12 16.74
CA ALA A 352 -9.47 -14.52 15.35
C ALA A 352 -10.43 -15.70 15.18
N ALA A 353 -11.32 -15.64 14.19
CA ALA A 353 -11.95 -16.85 13.70
C ALA A 353 -10.83 -17.85 13.47
N ALA A 354 -10.96 -19.06 14.03
CA ALA A 354 -9.94 -20.10 13.90
C ALA A 354 -9.49 -20.08 12.45
N ALA A 355 -8.19 -19.89 12.24
CA ALA A 355 -7.65 -19.86 10.89
C ALA A 355 -8.23 -21.09 10.22
N VAL A 356 -9.06 -20.88 9.18
CA VAL A 356 -9.45 -22.00 8.33
C VAL A 356 -8.12 -22.53 7.86
N LYS A 357 -7.68 -23.60 8.48
CA LYS A 357 -6.55 -24.35 7.97
C LYS A 357 -6.96 -24.61 6.53
N THR A 358 -6.37 -23.90 5.61
CA THR A 358 -6.40 -24.29 4.22
C THR A 358 -5.83 -25.70 4.26
N GLU A 359 -6.69 -26.70 4.23
CA GLU A 359 -6.28 -28.08 4.09
C GLU A 359 -5.39 -28.10 2.85
N GLY A 360 -4.11 -28.41 3.06
CA GLY A 360 -3.12 -28.45 2.00
C GLY A 360 -2.14 -27.29 1.98
N GLU A 361 -1.49 -26.94 3.11
CA GLU A 361 -0.14 -26.39 3.00
C GLU A 361 0.73 -27.44 2.32
N THR A 362 0.73 -27.39 0.98
CA THR A 362 1.73 -28.08 0.18
C THR A 362 3.10 -27.61 0.65
N ALA A 363 4.07 -28.51 0.69
CA ALA A 363 5.45 -28.20 1.02
C ALA A 363 5.87 -26.88 0.35
N PRO A 364 6.56 -25.98 1.08
CA PRO A 364 6.90 -24.65 0.54
C PRO A 364 7.65 -24.82 -0.77
N TRP A 365 7.14 -24.19 -1.82
CA TRP A 365 7.82 -24.11 -3.11
C TRP A 365 8.76 -22.86 -3.08
N PRO A 366 9.97 -22.91 -3.63
CA PRO A 366 10.57 -24.01 -4.42
C PRO A 366 11.25 -25.13 -3.60
N GLY A 367 11.02 -25.24 -2.31
CA GLY A 367 11.58 -26.26 -1.44
C GLY A 367 12.97 -25.88 -0.91
N ASP A 368 14.02 -26.61 -1.30
CA ASP A 368 15.39 -26.36 -0.86
C ASP A 368 15.84 -24.95 -1.33
N PRO A 369 16.16 -24.04 -0.41
CA PRO A 369 16.59 -22.68 -0.75
C PRO A 369 18.07 -22.58 -1.13
N ALA A 370 18.85 -23.67 -1.11
CA ALA A 370 20.28 -23.62 -1.41
C ALA A 370 20.50 -23.13 -2.85
N GLY A 371 21.26 -22.06 -3.00
CA GLY A 371 21.55 -21.42 -4.29
C GLY A 371 20.36 -20.70 -4.92
N LEU A 372 19.23 -20.51 -4.21
CA LEU A 372 18.10 -19.75 -4.68
C LEU A 372 18.46 -18.24 -4.68
N VAL A 373 18.44 -17.61 -5.83
CA VAL A 373 18.77 -16.19 -6.02
C VAL A 373 17.56 -15.34 -6.36
N PHE A 374 16.48 -15.94 -6.81
CA PHE A 374 15.22 -15.28 -7.07
C PHE A 374 14.04 -16.25 -7.00
N VAL A 375 12.92 -15.79 -6.45
CA VAL A 375 11.64 -16.50 -6.53
C VAL A 375 10.48 -15.51 -6.68
N TRP A 376 9.56 -15.85 -7.57
CA TRP A 376 8.24 -15.19 -7.66
C TRP A 376 7.16 -16.20 -7.35
N GLU A 377 6.36 -15.89 -6.35
CA GLU A 377 5.24 -16.70 -5.93
C GLU A 377 4.12 -15.82 -5.37
N HIS A 378 2.88 -16.02 -5.82
CA HIS A 378 1.71 -15.28 -5.32
C HIS A 378 1.91 -13.76 -5.23
N ALA A 379 2.31 -13.12 -6.32
CA ALA A 379 2.67 -11.70 -6.38
C ALA A 379 3.84 -11.29 -5.45
N LYS A 380 4.54 -12.24 -4.88
CA LYS A 380 5.70 -11.97 -4.03
C LYS A 380 6.96 -12.36 -4.78
N SER A 381 7.92 -11.44 -4.83
CA SER A 381 9.25 -11.71 -5.34
C SER A 381 10.28 -11.60 -4.23
N THR A 382 11.16 -12.58 -4.14
CA THR A 382 12.29 -12.58 -3.22
C THR A 382 13.59 -12.79 -3.97
N ASN A 383 14.68 -12.38 -3.36
CA ASN A 383 16.01 -12.86 -3.72
C ASN A 383 16.75 -13.24 -2.44
N GLU A 384 17.95 -13.77 -2.58
CA GLU A 384 18.73 -14.33 -1.45
C GLU A 384 19.19 -13.29 -0.42
N MET A 385 18.68 -12.07 -0.42
CA MET A 385 18.89 -11.19 0.72
C MET A 385 18.08 -11.74 1.90
N ARG A 386 18.79 -12.29 2.87
CA ARG A 386 18.22 -12.81 4.10
C ARG A 386 18.31 -11.76 5.18
N ASP A 387 17.25 -11.64 5.94
CA ASP A 387 17.27 -10.95 7.21
C ASP A 387 18.38 -11.55 8.10
N PRO A 388 19.35 -10.76 8.57
CA PRO A 388 20.46 -11.27 9.38
C PRO A 388 20.02 -11.98 10.66
N ALA A 389 18.92 -11.55 11.28
CA ALA A 389 18.42 -12.11 12.53
C ALA A 389 17.62 -13.39 12.31
N THR A 390 16.67 -13.39 11.36
CA THR A 390 15.75 -14.50 11.16
C THR A 390 16.18 -15.49 10.09
N LYS A 391 17.18 -15.12 9.27
CA LYS A 391 17.61 -15.86 8.07
C LYS A 391 16.50 -16.11 7.04
N LYS A 392 15.41 -15.33 7.11
CA LYS A 392 14.27 -15.43 6.17
C LYS A 392 14.56 -14.59 4.93
N PRO A 393 14.06 -15.02 3.75
CA PRO A 393 14.19 -14.21 2.53
C PRO A 393 13.52 -12.85 2.68
N VAL A 394 14.17 -11.81 2.15
CA VAL A 394 13.61 -10.46 2.06
C VAL A 394 13.01 -10.28 0.67
N TYR A 395 11.80 -9.74 0.61
CA TYR A 395 11.12 -9.52 -0.66
C TYR A 395 11.71 -8.34 -1.41
N CYS A 396 12.01 -8.54 -2.68
CA CYS A 396 12.31 -7.45 -3.61
C CYS A 396 11.04 -6.98 -4.31
N LYS A 397 11.11 -5.82 -4.95
CA LYS A 397 9.97 -5.23 -5.64
C LYS A 397 9.98 -5.60 -7.11
N ALA A 398 8.88 -6.19 -7.61
CA ALA A 398 8.59 -6.26 -9.03
C ALA A 398 7.46 -5.30 -9.37
N LEU A 399 7.69 -4.38 -10.28
CA LEU A 399 6.73 -3.37 -10.68
C LEU A 399 6.04 -3.78 -11.97
N ARG A 400 4.75 -3.50 -12.02
CA ARG A 400 4.00 -3.55 -13.28
C ARG A 400 4.36 -2.31 -14.12
N ALA A 401 4.55 -2.51 -15.42
CA ALA A 401 4.67 -1.45 -16.39
C ALA A 401 3.69 -1.72 -17.54
N GLY A 402 2.96 -0.71 -17.97
CA GLY A 402 1.88 -0.85 -18.90
C GLY A 402 0.64 -1.54 -18.30
N ARG A 403 -0.05 -2.35 -19.08
CA ARG A 403 -1.31 -3.01 -18.68
C ARG A 403 -1.12 -4.44 -18.17
N ALA A 404 0.04 -4.78 -17.62
CA ALA A 404 0.22 -6.05 -16.93
C ALA A 404 -0.62 -6.06 -15.65
N LEU A 405 -1.28 -7.16 -15.35
CA LEU A 405 -2.15 -7.34 -14.20
C LEU A 405 -1.71 -8.54 -13.37
N HIS A 406 -2.15 -8.61 -12.13
CA HIS A 406 -2.19 -9.86 -11.39
C HIS A 406 -3.52 -10.55 -11.66
N GLY A 407 -3.48 -11.86 -11.84
CA GLY A 407 -4.67 -12.68 -11.84
C GLY A 407 -5.10 -13.09 -10.42
N ARG A 408 -6.20 -13.80 -10.32
CA ARG A 408 -6.88 -14.22 -9.09
C ARG A 408 -5.98 -14.93 -8.06
N PHE A 409 -4.98 -15.63 -8.52
CA PHE A 409 -3.98 -16.32 -7.69
C PHE A 409 -2.67 -15.53 -7.62
N HIS A 410 -2.74 -14.25 -7.94
CA HIS A 410 -1.60 -13.34 -8.00
C HIS A 410 -0.52 -13.71 -9.03
N GLU A 411 -0.88 -14.52 -10.04
CA GLU A 411 -0.03 -14.74 -11.19
C GLU A 411 0.13 -13.47 -12.04
N MET A 412 1.22 -13.35 -12.77
CA MET A 412 1.40 -12.29 -13.76
C MET A 412 0.51 -12.57 -14.97
N VAL A 413 -0.39 -11.63 -15.30
CA VAL A 413 -1.16 -11.62 -16.54
C VAL A 413 -0.49 -10.64 -17.50
N LEU A 414 0.02 -11.16 -18.59
CA LEU A 414 0.90 -10.49 -19.53
C LEU A 414 0.24 -10.37 -20.90
N GLY A 415 0.77 -9.50 -21.78
CA GLY A 415 0.25 -9.31 -23.13
C GLY A 415 0.00 -7.86 -23.50
N LYS A 416 -0.24 -7.01 -22.50
CA LYS A 416 -0.38 -5.54 -22.69
C LYS A 416 0.63 -4.76 -21.84
N GLY A 417 1.54 -5.45 -21.17
CA GLY A 417 2.57 -4.86 -20.30
C GLY A 417 3.53 -5.91 -19.77
N VAL A 418 4.47 -5.45 -18.97
CA VAL A 418 5.55 -6.26 -18.39
C VAL A 418 5.62 -6.10 -16.88
N PHE A 419 6.22 -7.08 -16.18
CA PHE A 419 6.72 -6.88 -14.83
C PHE A 419 8.23 -6.72 -14.88
N VAL A 420 8.76 -5.77 -14.09
CA VAL A 420 10.19 -5.49 -14.02
C VAL A 420 10.62 -5.47 -12.56
N THR A 421 11.68 -6.20 -12.24
CA THR A 421 12.24 -6.20 -10.89
C THR A 421 13.01 -4.92 -10.62
N GLN A 422 12.86 -4.39 -9.40
CA GLN A 422 13.63 -3.28 -8.88
C GLN A 422 14.25 -3.67 -7.54
N ASP A 423 15.35 -2.97 -7.20
CA ASP A 423 16.03 -3.10 -5.91
C ASP A 423 16.44 -4.55 -5.58
N LEU A 424 16.92 -5.29 -6.59
CA LEU A 424 17.52 -6.61 -6.39
C LEU A 424 18.75 -6.48 -5.51
N ALA A 425 18.66 -6.94 -4.27
CA ALA A 425 19.82 -6.96 -3.36
C ALA A 425 20.89 -7.95 -3.81
N VAL A 426 20.43 -9.04 -4.45
CA VAL A 426 21.28 -10.03 -5.11
C VAL A 426 20.86 -10.09 -6.56
N ASN A 427 21.79 -9.88 -7.47
CA ASN A 427 21.49 -9.93 -8.90
C ASN A 427 21.67 -11.36 -9.43
N PRO A 428 20.62 -12.01 -9.98
CA PRO A 428 20.71 -13.39 -10.45
C PRO A 428 21.79 -13.59 -11.52
N GLY A 429 21.98 -12.63 -12.41
CA GLY A 429 23.01 -12.72 -13.44
C GLY A 429 24.41 -12.76 -12.89
N VAL A 430 24.70 -11.91 -11.91
CA VAL A 430 26.00 -11.88 -11.22
C VAL A 430 26.25 -13.16 -10.44
N GLU A 431 25.24 -13.69 -9.77
CA GLU A 431 25.39 -14.93 -8.98
C GLU A 431 25.56 -16.16 -9.85
N ILE A 432 24.89 -16.23 -10.99
CA ILE A 432 25.08 -17.28 -11.99
C ILE A 432 26.47 -17.20 -12.61
N ALA A 433 26.96 -15.99 -12.92
CA ALA A 433 28.33 -15.80 -13.45
C ALA A 433 29.42 -16.31 -12.51
N LYS A 434 29.23 -16.16 -11.19
CA LYS A 434 30.21 -16.66 -10.17
C LYS A 434 30.33 -18.18 -10.16
N THR A 435 29.23 -18.89 -10.40
CA THR A 435 29.19 -20.36 -10.29
C THR A 435 29.33 -21.04 -11.63
N GLY A 436 29.02 -20.36 -12.73
CA GLY A 436 28.94 -20.95 -14.07
C GLY A 436 27.79 -21.95 -14.24
N ALA A 437 26.84 -21.99 -13.32
CA ALA A 437 25.74 -22.95 -13.30
C ALA A 437 24.43 -22.27 -12.92
N PHE A 438 23.29 -22.81 -13.38
CA PHE A 438 21.97 -22.28 -13.02
C PHE A 438 20.87 -23.32 -13.11
N THR A 439 19.77 -23.04 -12.45
CA THR A 439 18.45 -23.61 -12.73
C THR A 439 17.44 -22.51 -12.83
N LEU A 440 16.62 -22.53 -13.88
CA LEU A 440 15.42 -21.72 -14.05
C LEU A 440 14.20 -22.61 -14.00
N GLU A 441 13.27 -22.34 -13.13
CA GLU A 441 11.99 -23.04 -12.98
C GLU A 441 10.85 -22.04 -13.14
N MET A 442 9.84 -22.35 -13.95
CA MET A 442 8.69 -21.50 -14.14
C MET A 442 7.46 -22.30 -14.59
N THR A 443 6.27 -21.73 -14.36
CA THR A 443 5.04 -22.24 -14.96
C THR A 443 4.41 -21.16 -15.83
N ALA A 444 4.14 -21.53 -17.07
CA ALA A 444 3.61 -20.63 -18.09
C ALA A 444 2.30 -21.18 -18.69
N TRP A 445 1.35 -20.28 -18.95
CA TRP A 445 0.10 -20.52 -19.69
C TRP A 445 0.05 -19.60 -20.89
N PRO A 446 0.59 -19.99 -22.04
CA PRO A 446 0.45 -19.21 -23.26
C PRO A 446 -1.01 -19.09 -23.67
N ASP A 447 -1.46 -17.89 -24.02
CA ASP A 447 -2.83 -17.69 -24.54
C ASP A 447 -2.96 -18.17 -25.98
N HIS A 448 -1.85 -18.21 -26.73
CA HIS A 448 -1.81 -18.70 -28.09
C HIS A 448 -0.45 -19.34 -28.45
N LEU A 449 -0.47 -20.13 -29.51
CA LEU A 449 0.73 -20.80 -30.08
C LEU A 449 1.15 -20.22 -31.45
N LYS A 450 0.73 -19.01 -31.76
CA LYS A 450 1.08 -18.30 -32.98
C LYS A 450 1.76 -17.00 -32.59
N GLY A 451 2.98 -16.81 -33.00
CA GLY A 451 3.67 -15.59 -32.60
C GLY A 451 5.07 -15.47 -33.18
N ARG A 452 5.63 -14.31 -33.01
CA ARG A 452 7.02 -14.01 -33.25
C ARG A 452 7.83 -14.44 -32.03
N LYS A 453 9.12 -14.16 -32.01
CA LYS A 453 10.02 -14.40 -30.90
C LYS A 453 9.66 -13.46 -29.72
N GLU A 454 8.89 -13.96 -28.75
CA GLU A 454 8.32 -13.20 -27.64
C GLU A 454 8.90 -13.69 -26.31
N PRO A 455 9.52 -12.82 -25.49
CA PRO A 455 10.13 -13.26 -24.23
C PRO A 455 9.12 -13.43 -23.11
N LEU A 456 9.13 -14.60 -22.49
CA LEU A 456 8.44 -14.86 -21.22
C LEU A 456 9.22 -14.21 -20.06
N LEU A 457 10.54 -14.40 -20.09
CA LEU A 457 11.47 -13.93 -19.08
C LEU A 457 12.76 -13.52 -19.76
N ALA A 458 13.33 -12.37 -19.35
CA ALA A 458 14.63 -11.91 -19.80
C ALA A 458 15.42 -11.34 -18.61
N LEU A 459 16.65 -11.82 -18.44
CA LEU A 459 17.64 -11.27 -17.52
C LEU A 459 18.62 -10.47 -18.36
N THR A 460 18.72 -9.16 -18.06
CA THR A 460 19.57 -8.24 -18.82
C THR A 460 20.74 -7.74 -17.97
N ASN A 461 21.75 -7.18 -18.62
CA ASN A 461 22.77 -6.37 -17.94
C ASN A 461 22.33 -4.91 -17.79
N ALA A 462 23.17 -4.07 -17.20
CA ALA A 462 22.86 -2.65 -16.97
C ALA A 462 22.68 -1.85 -18.29
N ALA A 463 23.27 -2.33 -19.40
CA ALA A 463 23.11 -1.75 -20.73
C ALA A 463 21.82 -2.22 -21.45
N GLY A 464 21.05 -3.12 -20.83
CA GLY A 464 19.83 -3.71 -21.42
C GLY A 464 20.10 -4.88 -22.35
N GLU A 465 21.34 -5.35 -22.46
CA GLU A 465 21.68 -6.52 -23.26
C GLU A 465 21.27 -7.80 -22.53
N VAL A 466 20.82 -8.79 -23.29
CA VAL A 466 20.34 -10.07 -22.76
C VAL A 466 21.51 -10.93 -22.27
N ASN A 467 21.49 -11.32 -21.00
CA ASN A 467 22.33 -12.36 -20.44
C ASN A 467 21.68 -13.75 -20.63
N LEU A 468 20.40 -13.83 -20.28
CA LEU A 468 19.59 -15.05 -20.42
C LEU A 468 18.13 -14.66 -20.72
N ALA A 469 17.49 -15.36 -21.65
CA ALA A 469 16.05 -15.20 -21.85
C ALA A 469 15.40 -16.53 -22.25
N VAL A 470 14.14 -16.71 -21.83
CA VAL A 470 13.25 -17.73 -22.36
C VAL A 470 12.24 -17.05 -23.26
N VAL A 471 12.21 -17.49 -24.52
CA VAL A 471 11.34 -16.92 -25.53
C VAL A 471 10.44 -18.00 -26.13
N GLN A 472 9.24 -17.60 -26.54
CA GLN A 472 8.31 -18.45 -27.29
C GLN A 472 8.34 -18.10 -28.78
N ILE A 473 8.40 -19.13 -29.60
CA ILE A 473 8.18 -19.06 -31.06
C ILE A 473 7.15 -20.12 -31.42
N ASN A 474 5.95 -19.73 -31.77
CA ASN A 474 4.83 -20.65 -31.93
C ASN A 474 4.64 -21.50 -30.65
N ASN A 475 4.70 -22.82 -30.78
CA ASN A 475 4.60 -23.74 -29.63
C ASN A 475 5.96 -24.17 -29.03
N LEU A 476 7.05 -23.59 -29.47
CA LEU A 476 8.39 -23.92 -29.04
C LEU A 476 8.93 -22.87 -28.06
N LEU A 477 9.45 -23.27 -26.93
CA LEU A 477 10.28 -22.44 -26.04
C LEU A 477 11.74 -22.58 -26.42
N GLN A 478 12.46 -21.46 -26.45
CA GLN A 478 13.90 -21.40 -26.67
C GLN A 478 14.59 -20.65 -25.54
N LEU A 479 15.77 -21.11 -25.17
CA LEU A 479 16.72 -20.37 -24.35
C LEU A 479 17.63 -19.54 -25.24
N GLN A 480 17.77 -18.26 -24.89
CA GLN A 480 18.87 -17.43 -25.35
C GLN A 480 19.82 -17.25 -24.18
N ILE A 481 21.08 -17.53 -24.40
CA ILE A 481 22.11 -17.44 -23.37
C ILE A 481 23.38 -16.80 -23.93
N ARG A 482 23.87 -15.78 -23.24
CA ARG A 482 25.11 -15.09 -23.62
C ARG A 482 26.33 -15.87 -23.11
N CYS A 483 27.18 -16.28 -24.04
CA CYS A 483 28.44 -16.95 -23.78
C CYS A 483 29.58 -16.08 -24.35
N GLY A 484 30.24 -15.31 -23.48
CA GLY A 484 31.16 -14.24 -23.90
C GLY A 484 30.44 -13.20 -24.77
N ASP A 485 30.94 -12.98 -25.98
CA ASP A 485 30.37 -12.00 -26.92
C ASP A 485 29.23 -12.56 -27.79
N ARG A 486 28.92 -13.84 -27.69
CA ARG A 486 27.89 -14.49 -28.52
C ARG A 486 26.65 -14.82 -27.70
N VAL A 487 25.51 -14.70 -28.35
CA VAL A 487 24.24 -15.22 -27.83
C VAL A 487 23.95 -16.54 -28.53
N GLU A 488 23.97 -17.62 -27.76
CA GLU A 488 23.58 -18.95 -28.20
C GLU A 488 22.08 -19.15 -28.03
N VAL A 489 21.48 -19.94 -28.93
CA VAL A 489 20.04 -20.27 -28.89
C VAL A 489 19.91 -21.77 -28.86
N ARG A 490 19.13 -22.28 -27.90
CA ARG A 490 18.81 -23.71 -27.76
C ARG A 490 17.31 -23.91 -27.59
N ASP A 491 16.76 -24.89 -28.27
CA ASP A 491 15.39 -25.30 -28.06
C ASP A 491 15.22 -25.90 -26.67
N LEU A 492 14.10 -25.67 -26.00
CA LEU A 492 13.84 -26.18 -24.65
C LEU A 492 12.74 -27.25 -24.65
N ALA A 493 11.54 -26.90 -25.08
CA ALA A 493 10.37 -27.77 -25.01
C ALA A 493 9.23 -27.22 -25.85
N TYR A 494 8.30 -28.10 -26.22
CA TYR A 494 7.02 -27.72 -26.82
C TYR A 494 5.97 -27.48 -25.72
N VAL A 495 5.26 -26.36 -25.80
CA VAL A 495 4.21 -25.95 -24.85
C VAL A 495 2.82 -26.07 -25.46
N ARG A 496 1.81 -26.13 -24.59
CA ARG A 496 0.39 -26.15 -24.96
C ARG A 496 -0.24 -24.80 -24.63
N ALA A 497 -1.13 -24.31 -25.48
CA ALA A 497 -1.95 -23.14 -25.17
C ALA A 497 -3.01 -23.47 -24.12
N ASN A 498 -3.44 -22.44 -23.40
CA ASN A 498 -4.53 -22.50 -22.41
C ASN A 498 -4.37 -23.60 -21.34
N GLY A 499 -3.14 -24.02 -21.08
CA GLY A 499 -2.81 -25.02 -20.06
C GLY A 499 -1.49 -24.71 -19.37
N ALA A 500 -1.34 -25.19 -18.14
CA ALA A 500 -0.10 -25.06 -17.39
C ALA A 500 1.02 -25.85 -18.07
N ASN A 501 2.15 -25.21 -18.26
CA ASN A 501 3.39 -25.82 -18.71
C ASN A 501 4.45 -25.52 -17.65
N HIS A 502 4.79 -26.49 -16.84
CA HIS A 502 5.87 -26.38 -15.86
C HIS A 502 7.19 -26.68 -16.55
N VAL A 503 8.05 -25.70 -16.64
CA VAL A 503 9.31 -25.75 -17.38
C VAL A 503 10.48 -25.59 -16.40
N ILE A 504 11.44 -26.48 -16.48
CA ILE A 504 12.70 -26.39 -15.74
C ILE A 504 13.85 -26.47 -16.74
N VAL A 505 14.82 -25.58 -16.61
CA VAL A 505 16.04 -25.54 -17.40
C VAL A 505 17.22 -25.55 -16.45
N THR A 506 18.13 -26.53 -16.57
CA THR A 506 19.32 -26.65 -15.74
C THR A 506 20.58 -26.60 -16.59
N PHE A 507 21.62 -25.94 -16.06
CA PHE A 507 22.97 -25.92 -16.65
C PHE A 507 24.00 -26.11 -15.55
N ASP A 508 24.90 -27.09 -15.69
CA ASP A 508 25.93 -27.43 -14.72
C ASP A 508 27.36 -26.99 -15.11
N GLY A 509 27.46 -26.17 -16.15
CA GLY A 509 28.73 -25.76 -16.75
C GLY A 509 29.14 -26.62 -17.96
N ARG A 510 28.48 -27.72 -18.21
CA ARG A 510 28.76 -28.66 -19.32
C ARG A 510 27.51 -29.16 -20.03
N ARG A 511 26.47 -29.43 -19.27
CA ARG A 511 25.22 -30.01 -19.76
C ARG A 511 24.09 -29.00 -19.50
N LEU A 512 23.43 -28.59 -20.57
CA LEU A 512 22.17 -27.89 -20.55
C LEU A 512 21.04 -28.89 -20.73
N ALA A 513 20.13 -28.97 -19.80
CA ALA A 513 18.98 -29.89 -19.90
C ALA A 513 17.67 -29.16 -19.60
N SER A 514 16.62 -29.52 -20.31
CA SER A 514 15.29 -28.96 -20.10
C SER A 514 14.30 -30.06 -19.75
N PHE A 515 13.30 -29.68 -18.96
CA PHE A 515 12.23 -30.59 -18.50
C PHE A 515 10.89 -29.83 -18.68
N ILE A 516 9.89 -30.57 -19.11
CA ILE A 516 8.52 -30.09 -19.27
C ILE A 516 7.56 -31.02 -18.54
N ASN A 517 6.76 -30.47 -17.63
CA ASN A 517 5.78 -31.20 -16.84
C ASN A 517 6.38 -32.47 -16.19
N GLY A 518 7.53 -32.34 -15.54
CA GLY A 518 8.25 -33.36 -14.84
C GLY A 518 9.02 -34.37 -15.72
N LYS A 519 8.99 -34.21 -17.05
CA LYS A 519 9.66 -35.14 -17.99
C LYS A 519 10.83 -34.44 -18.67
N ALA A 520 11.94 -35.15 -18.85
CA ALA A 520 13.06 -34.68 -19.65
C ALA A 520 12.61 -34.38 -21.10
N ALA A 521 13.06 -33.26 -21.64
CA ALA A 521 12.72 -32.82 -22.99
C ALA A 521 13.94 -32.83 -23.92
N LEU A 522 14.90 -31.93 -23.72
CA LEU A 522 16.06 -31.79 -24.60
C LEU A 522 17.34 -31.61 -23.76
N GLU A 523 18.48 -32.08 -24.35
CA GLU A 523 19.81 -31.95 -23.75
C GLU A 523 20.82 -31.45 -24.76
N TYR A 524 21.79 -30.69 -24.28
CA TYR A 524 22.91 -30.15 -25.04
C TYR A 524 24.18 -30.21 -24.24
N PHE A 525 25.30 -30.55 -24.89
CA PHE A 525 26.65 -30.62 -24.28
C PHE A 525 27.63 -29.65 -24.94
N ASP A 526 27.15 -28.85 -25.86
CA ASP A 526 27.91 -27.89 -26.67
C ASP A 526 27.66 -26.40 -26.29
N VAL A 527 26.97 -26.18 -25.18
CA VAL A 527 26.84 -24.84 -24.63
C VAL A 527 28.13 -24.49 -23.90
N ALA A 528 28.85 -23.56 -24.45
CA ALA A 528 30.15 -23.17 -23.90
C ALA A 528 30.05 -21.83 -23.18
N GLY A 529 30.14 -21.83 -21.81
CA GLY A 529 30.45 -20.62 -21.05
C GLY A 529 31.81 -20.04 -21.45
N PRO A 530 32.28 -18.93 -20.97
CA PRO A 530 32.02 -18.36 -19.66
C PRO A 530 30.85 -17.37 -19.62
N PHE A 531 30.36 -17.09 -18.40
CA PHE A 531 29.34 -16.06 -18.13
C PHE A 531 29.96 -14.80 -17.48
N ASP A 532 31.28 -14.62 -17.62
CA ASP A 532 32.05 -13.53 -17.06
C ASP A 532 31.64 -12.14 -17.59
N SER A 533 31.02 -12.12 -18.78
CA SER A 533 30.41 -10.89 -19.35
C SER A 533 29.08 -10.49 -18.72
N TRP A 534 28.49 -11.34 -17.86
CA TRP A 534 27.22 -11.03 -17.23
C TRP A 534 27.41 -10.02 -16.10
N THR A 535 26.79 -8.87 -16.24
CA THR A 535 26.80 -7.80 -15.24
C THR A 535 25.40 -7.60 -14.65
N ALA A 536 25.33 -6.85 -13.56
CA ALA A 536 24.06 -6.57 -12.90
C ALA A 536 23.11 -5.80 -13.81
N GLY A 537 21.84 -6.24 -13.85
CA GLY A 537 20.79 -5.60 -14.62
C GLY A 537 19.42 -6.04 -14.12
N GLY A 538 18.39 -5.84 -14.95
CA GLY A 538 16.99 -6.12 -14.61
C GLY A 538 16.56 -7.53 -14.98
N LEU A 539 15.52 -8.00 -14.31
CA LEU A 539 14.74 -9.17 -14.69
C LEU A 539 13.37 -8.69 -15.18
N HIS A 540 13.02 -9.07 -16.39
CA HIS A 540 11.81 -8.67 -17.10
C HIS A 540 10.94 -9.88 -17.38
N PHE A 541 9.62 -9.73 -17.25
CA PHE A 541 8.63 -10.76 -17.51
C PHE A 541 7.61 -10.27 -18.53
N GLY A 542 7.41 -11.05 -19.60
CA GLY A 542 6.44 -10.78 -20.64
C GLY A 542 6.88 -9.80 -21.73
N GLY A 543 8.14 -9.36 -21.75
CA GLY A 543 8.68 -8.44 -22.74
C GLY A 543 10.19 -8.24 -22.60
N TRP A 544 10.81 -7.62 -23.60
CA TRP A 544 12.20 -7.16 -23.53
C TRP A 544 12.30 -5.89 -22.65
N ALA A 545 13.52 -5.42 -22.41
CA ALA A 545 13.76 -4.19 -21.65
C ALA A 545 13.13 -2.94 -22.29
N ASP A 546 12.96 -2.92 -23.60
CA ASP A 546 12.25 -1.88 -24.36
C ASP A 546 10.73 -2.06 -24.38
N GLY A 547 10.22 -3.13 -23.76
CA GLY A 547 8.80 -3.45 -23.66
C GLY A 547 8.19 -4.06 -24.92
N LYS A 548 8.97 -4.48 -25.93
CA LYS A 548 8.43 -5.07 -27.18
C LYS A 548 9.33 -6.17 -27.74
N PRO A 549 8.73 -7.20 -28.42
CA PRO A 549 7.30 -7.56 -28.42
C PRO A 549 6.83 -8.05 -27.05
N LEU A 550 5.50 -8.08 -26.84
CA LEU A 550 4.88 -8.56 -25.61
C LEU A 550 4.43 -10.01 -25.77
N TRP A 551 4.87 -10.87 -24.87
CA TRP A 551 4.36 -12.23 -24.76
C TRP A 551 2.98 -12.22 -24.09
N GLN A 552 2.04 -13.01 -24.62
CA GLN A 552 0.66 -13.08 -24.14
C GLN A 552 0.43 -14.39 -23.39
N GLY A 553 0.00 -14.27 -22.14
CA GLY A 553 -0.24 -15.42 -21.30
C GLY A 553 -0.11 -15.09 -19.82
N ARG A 554 -0.07 -16.14 -19.01
CA ARG A 554 0.11 -16.04 -17.55
C ARG A 554 1.40 -16.74 -17.13
N LEU A 555 2.09 -16.16 -16.18
CA LEU A 555 3.35 -16.65 -15.65
C LEU A 555 3.31 -16.70 -14.13
N GLU A 556 3.68 -17.83 -13.54
CA GLU A 556 3.71 -18.02 -12.10
C GLU A 556 4.80 -19.01 -11.69
N GLY A 557 5.19 -18.98 -10.41
CA GLY A 557 6.16 -19.92 -9.87
C GLY A 557 7.50 -19.83 -10.57
N VAL A 558 8.07 -18.60 -10.66
CA VAL A 558 9.39 -18.39 -11.24
C VAL A 558 10.44 -18.48 -10.14
N ALA A 559 11.38 -19.42 -10.26
CA ALA A 559 12.53 -19.54 -9.38
C ALA A 559 13.82 -19.62 -10.20
N ILE A 560 14.86 -18.93 -9.70
CA ILE A 560 16.20 -18.94 -10.31
C ILE A 560 17.20 -19.35 -9.23
N PHE A 561 18.02 -20.34 -9.56
CA PHE A 561 19.12 -20.83 -8.72
C PHE A 561 20.44 -20.60 -9.42
N ASN A 562 21.49 -20.31 -8.67
CA ASN A 562 22.88 -20.26 -9.16
C ASN A 562 23.59 -21.62 -9.10
N ARG A 563 22.84 -22.70 -9.25
CA ARG A 563 23.34 -24.09 -9.34
C ARG A 563 22.42 -24.92 -10.22
N ALA A 564 22.93 -25.99 -10.76
CA ALA A 564 22.11 -27.04 -11.35
C ALA A 564 21.41 -27.85 -10.24
N LEU A 565 20.10 -28.02 -10.34
CA LEU A 565 19.35 -28.96 -9.50
C LEU A 565 19.55 -30.36 -9.98
N ASP A 566 19.53 -31.32 -9.03
CA ASP A 566 19.64 -32.75 -9.36
C ASP A 566 18.41 -33.19 -10.19
N PRO A 567 18.62 -33.71 -11.41
CA PRO A 567 17.56 -34.20 -12.28
C PRO A 567 16.59 -35.19 -11.62
N ALA A 568 17.10 -36.01 -10.67
CA ALA A 568 16.29 -36.97 -9.94
C ALA A 568 15.20 -36.32 -9.07
N THR A 569 15.36 -35.05 -8.68
CA THR A 569 14.41 -34.34 -7.84
C THR A 569 13.31 -33.60 -8.63
N LEU A 570 13.49 -33.42 -9.94
CA LEU A 570 12.63 -32.56 -10.76
C LEU A 570 11.22 -33.08 -10.96
N PRO A 571 10.95 -34.40 -11.10
CA PRO A 571 9.58 -34.92 -11.16
C PRO A 571 8.76 -34.60 -9.92
N ALA A 572 9.34 -34.72 -8.71
CA ALA A 572 8.66 -34.44 -7.46
C ALA A 572 8.33 -32.91 -7.32
N ARG A 573 9.17 -32.03 -7.88
CA ARG A 573 8.90 -30.61 -7.95
C ARG A 573 7.68 -30.31 -8.82
N HIS A 574 7.58 -30.97 -9.97
CA HIS A 574 6.41 -30.83 -10.83
C HIS A 574 5.13 -31.30 -10.12
N ASP A 575 5.16 -32.47 -9.46
CA ASP A 575 4.00 -33.05 -8.77
C ASP A 575 3.50 -32.11 -7.66
N GLY A 576 4.42 -31.51 -6.88
CA GLY A 576 4.10 -30.52 -5.88
C GLY A 576 3.43 -29.28 -6.47
N PHE A 577 3.92 -28.82 -7.61
CA PHE A 577 3.36 -27.67 -8.30
C PHE A 577 1.99 -27.97 -8.93
N ALA A 578 1.86 -29.11 -9.60
CA ALA A 578 0.62 -29.58 -10.22
C ALA A 578 -0.52 -29.71 -9.19
N LYS A 579 -0.22 -30.23 -7.99
CA LYS A 579 -1.19 -30.29 -6.89
C LYS A 579 -1.74 -28.92 -6.49
N ARG A 580 -0.90 -27.89 -6.43
CA ARG A 580 -1.33 -26.52 -6.12
C ARG A 580 -2.36 -25.98 -7.11
N PHE A 581 -2.24 -26.33 -8.39
CA PHE A 581 -3.20 -25.89 -9.41
C PHE A 581 -4.48 -26.72 -9.40
N ALA A 582 -4.39 -28.03 -9.09
CA ALA A 582 -5.56 -28.90 -9.00
C ALA A 582 -6.56 -28.45 -7.94
N ASP A 583 -6.07 -27.83 -6.86
CA ASP A 583 -6.92 -27.36 -5.76
C ASP A 583 -7.58 -25.98 -6.05
N ARG A 584 -7.24 -25.32 -7.16
CA ARG A 584 -7.81 -24.01 -7.52
C ARG A 584 -9.22 -24.18 -8.08
N LYS A 585 -10.16 -23.51 -7.44
CA LYS A 585 -11.54 -23.43 -7.93
C LYS A 585 -11.65 -22.31 -8.98
N PRO A 586 -12.36 -22.53 -10.09
CA PRO A 586 -12.70 -21.45 -11.03
C PRO A 586 -13.50 -20.38 -10.32
N ALA A 587 -13.41 -19.15 -10.82
CA ALA A 587 -14.27 -18.06 -10.32
C ALA A 587 -15.73 -18.34 -10.63
N THR A 588 -16.60 -17.87 -9.74
CA THR A 588 -18.02 -17.79 -10.04
C THR A 588 -18.20 -16.76 -11.15
N ARG A 589 -18.75 -17.17 -12.29
CA ARG A 589 -18.89 -16.28 -13.45
C ARG A 589 -20.34 -16.03 -13.78
N LEU A 590 -20.64 -14.78 -14.08
CA LEU A 590 -21.93 -14.31 -14.56
C LEU A 590 -21.72 -13.61 -15.90
N VAL A 591 -22.40 -14.06 -16.96
CA VAL A 591 -22.50 -13.32 -18.22
C VAL A 591 -23.92 -12.80 -18.32
N ALA A 592 -24.09 -11.48 -18.38
CA ALA A 592 -25.38 -10.86 -18.35
C ALA A 592 -25.45 -9.61 -19.25
N THR A 593 -26.65 -9.31 -19.72
CA THR A 593 -26.98 -8.00 -20.28
C THR A 593 -27.43 -7.11 -19.12
N CYS A 594 -26.74 -5.99 -18.94
CA CYS A 594 -26.97 -5.08 -17.83
C CYS A 594 -27.15 -3.65 -18.32
N THR A 595 -28.20 -2.98 -17.88
CA THR A 595 -28.42 -1.54 -18.16
C THR A 595 -27.68 -0.69 -17.15
N LEU A 596 -26.85 0.25 -17.63
CA LEU A 596 -26.12 1.20 -16.79
C LEU A 596 -27.08 2.22 -16.18
N LEU A 597 -27.16 2.28 -14.85
CA LEU A 597 -28.01 3.19 -14.10
C LEU A 597 -27.26 4.44 -13.64
N GLU A 598 -26.08 4.25 -13.02
CA GLU A 598 -25.30 5.33 -12.44
C GLU A 598 -23.79 5.10 -12.70
N THR A 599 -23.06 6.20 -12.78
CA THR A 599 -21.61 6.19 -12.98
C THR A 599 -20.92 7.01 -11.90
N SER A 600 -19.81 6.51 -11.38
CA SER A 600 -18.87 7.33 -10.62
C SER A 600 -17.96 8.09 -11.58
N PRO A 601 -17.46 9.29 -11.21
CA PRO A 601 -16.49 10.01 -12.01
C PRO A 601 -15.18 9.22 -12.15
N ALA A 602 -14.70 9.07 -13.37
CA ALA A 602 -13.35 8.56 -13.62
C ALA A 602 -12.32 9.61 -13.20
N ARG A 603 -11.22 9.18 -12.62
CA ARG A 603 -10.10 10.06 -12.22
C ARG A 603 -9.19 10.36 -13.38
N ALA A 604 -8.44 11.46 -13.28
CA ALA A 604 -7.28 11.67 -14.12
C ALA A 604 -6.04 10.96 -13.50
N PRO A 605 -5.07 10.55 -14.31
CA PRO A 605 -3.85 9.91 -13.82
C PRO A 605 -3.08 10.71 -12.77
N GLY A 606 -3.15 12.05 -12.82
CA GLY A 606 -2.53 12.95 -11.84
C GLY A 606 -3.20 12.93 -10.45
N ASP A 607 -4.43 12.44 -10.37
CA ASP A 607 -5.26 12.51 -9.14
C ASP A 607 -5.22 11.21 -8.31
N LEU A 608 -4.33 10.29 -8.65
CA LEU A 608 -4.29 8.97 -8.01
C LEU A 608 -3.56 8.92 -6.66
N ALA A 609 -3.09 10.05 -6.13
CA ALA A 609 -2.47 10.13 -4.80
C ALA A 609 -1.37 9.08 -4.55
N GLY A 610 -0.56 8.79 -5.56
CA GLY A 610 0.54 7.81 -5.51
C GLY A 610 0.20 6.42 -6.03
N TYR A 611 -1.08 6.10 -6.26
CA TYR A 611 -1.48 4.90 -6.98
C TYR A 611 -1.15 5.04 -8.47
N ARG A 612 -1.00 3.91 -9.14
CA ARG A 612 -0.77 3.87 -10.60
C ARG A 612 -1.93 3.26 -11.36
N HIS A 613 -2.84 2.62 -10.63
CA HIS A 613 -4.01 1.94 -11.16
C HIS A 613 -5.25 2.42 -10.42
N ASP A 614 -6.39 2.41 -11.11
CA ASP A 614 -7.68 2.79 -10.54
C ASP A 614 -8.80 1.94 -11.15
N LEU A 615 -9.68 1.49 -10.29
CA LEU A 615 -10.96 0.93 -10.64
C LEU A 615 -12.03 2.00 -10.46
N VAL A 616 -13.04 2.02 -11.32
CA VAL A 616 -14.24 2.84 -11.14
C VAL A 616 -15.45 1.96 -10.93
N GLU A 617 -16.32 2.33 -10.04
CA GLU A 617 -17.53 1.55 -9.71
C GLU A 617 -18.76 2.20 -10.30
N TYR A 618 -19.53 1.41 -11.06
CA TYR A 618 -20.76 1.81 -11.71
C TYR A 618 -21.92 0.95 -11.21
N LYS A 619 -23.13 1.50 -11.19
CA LYS A 619 -24.36 0.79 -10.82
C LYS A 619 -25.08 0.31 -12.07
N TYR A 620 -25.42 -0.96 -12.10
CA TYR A 620 -26.17 -1.59 -13.18
C TYR A 620 -27.40 -2.32 -12.67
N ARG A 621 -28.42 -2.41 -13.55
CA ARG A 621 -29.51 -3.34 -13.41
C ARG A 621 -29.26 -4.54 -14.33
N VAL A 622 -29.37 -5.75 -13.79
CA VAL A 622 -29.29 -7.00 -14.54
C VAL A 622 -30.62 -7.22 -15.25
N ASP A 623 -30.61 -7.16 -16.56
CA ASP A 623 -31.82 -7.30 -17.40
C ASP A 623 -32.01 -8.76 -17.84
N GLU A 624 -30.91 -9.44 -18.24
CA GLU A 624 -30.94 -10.82 -18.73
C GLU A 624 -29.64 -11.54 -18.34
N VAL A 625 -29.76 -12.75 -17.81
CA VAL A 625 -28.63 -13.63 -17.49
C VAL A 625 -28.45 -14.64 -18.62
N HIS A 626 -27.25 -14.68 -19.21
CA HIS A 626 -26.91 -15.62 -20.30
C HIS A 626 -26.16 -16.84 -19.78
N GLU A 627 -25.29 -16.66 -18.77
CA GLU A 627 -24.49 -17.73 -18.15
C GLU A 627 -24.32 -17.44 -16.65
N GLY A 628 -24.25 -18.49 -15.84
CA GLY A 628 -24.02 -18.40 -14.41
C GLY A 628 -25.28 -18.24 -13.58
N VAL A 629 -25.14 -17.76 -12.34
CA VAL A 629 -26.23 -17.60 -11.39
C VAL A 629 -26.56 -16.13 -11.26
N ALA A 630 -27.83 -15.78 -11.33
CA ALA A 630 -28.28 -14.40 -11.12
C ALA A 630 -27.89 -13.90 -9.72
N PRO A 631 -27.51 -12.63 -9.57
CA PRO A 631 -27.30 -12.02 -8.26
C PRO A 631 -28.61 -12.02 -7.45
N ALA A 632 -28.49 -11.91 -6.12
CA ALA A 632 -29.66 -11.91 -5.25
C ALA A 632 -30.61 -10.72 -5.53
N GLU A 633 -30.02 -9.59 -5.90
CA GLU A 633 -30.75 -8.38 -6.27
C GLU A 633 -30.59 -8.06 -7.76
N LYS A 634 -31.56 -7.40 -8.36
CA LYS A 634 -31.48 -6.99 -9.77
C LYS A 634 -30.47 -5.88 -10.02
N GLU A 635 -30.17 -5.08 -9.01
CA GLU A 635 -29.19 -4.02 -9.10
C GLU A 635 -27.87 -4.49 -8.49
N ILE A 636 -26.75 -4.17 -9.14
CA ILE A 636 -25.40 -4.55 -8.74
C ILE A 636 -24.43 -3.39 -8.92
N LEU A 637 -23.35 -3.42 -8.18
CA LEU A 637 -22.20 -2.55 -8.39
C LEU A 637 -21.13 -3.30 -9.19
N VAL A 638 -20.62 -2.67 -10.24
CA VAL A 638 -19.60 -3.26 -11.11
C VAL A 638 -18.38 -2.39 -11.15
N GLN A 639 -17.23 -2.97 -10.80
CA GLN A 639 -15.93 -2.35 -10.88
C GLN A 639 -15.31 -2.58 -12.27
N HIS A 640 -14.84 -1.51 -12.89
CA HIS A 640 -14.15 -1.51 -14.16
C HIS A 640 -12.77 -0.91 -13.99
N TRP A 641 -11.74 -1.46 -14.63
CA TRP A 641 -10.45 -0.79 -14.71
C TRP A 641 -10.61 0.54 -15.47
N SER A 642 -10.32 1.65 -14.79
CA SER A 642 -10.35 3.00 -15.37
C SER A 642 -8.96 3.46 -15.79
N ILE A 643 -7.94 3.15 -15.00
CA ILE A 643 -6.55 3.50 -15.24
C ILE A 643 -5.66 2.29 -14.95
N LEU A 644 -4.75 2.00 -15.87
CA LEU A 644 -3.68 1.03 -15.70
C LEU A 644 -2.34 1.68 -16.04
N ASP A 645 -1.40 1.67 -15.07
CA ASP A 645 -0.08 2.29 -15.18
C ASP A 645 -0.11 3.77 -15.62
N LEU A 646 -1.00 4.55 -15.00
CA LEU A 646 -1.26 5.96 -15.31
C LEU A 646 -1.83 6.19 -16.72
N VAL A 647 -2.30 5.16 -17.42
CA VAL A 647 -2.95 5.26 -18.74
C VAL A 647 -4.44 4.98 -18.58
N PRO A 648 -5.32 5.90 -19.00
CA PRO A 648 -6.76 5.64 -19.05
C PRO A 648 -7.07 4.47 -19.99
N VAL A 649 -7.92 3.55 -19.54
CA VAL A 649 -8.27 2.32 -20.29
C VAL A 649 -9.77 2.10 -20.39
N LEU A 650 -10.58 2.80 -19.61
CA LEU A 650 -12.02 2.66 -19.62
C LEU A 650 -12.61 3.35 -20.84
N GLU A 651 -13.35 2.60 -21.64
CA GLU A 651 -14.19 3.17 -22.70
C GLU A 651 -15.41 3.86 -22.09
N PRO A 652 -15.79 5.04 -22.61
CA PRO A 652 -16.96 5.77 -22.13
C PRO A 652 -18.24 4.93 -22.23
N ARG A 653 -19.04 4.96 -21.17
CA ARG A 653 -20.33 4.26 -21.12
C ARG A 653 -21.46 5.28 -20.87
N GLU A 654 -22.62 5.03 -21.46
CA GLU A 654 -23.76 5.94 -21.42
C GLU A 654 -24.87 5.38 -20.50
N LYS A 655 -25.38 6.21 -19.61
CA LYS A 655 -26.53 5.86 -18.74
C LYS A 655 -27.74 5.49 -19.59
N GLY A 656 -28.45 4.47 -19.13
CA GLY A 656 -29.63 3.92 -19.81
C GLY A 656 -29.32 2.96 -20.97
N LYS A 657 -28.06 2.80 -21.37
CA LYS A 657 -27.65 1.78 -22.36
C LYS A 657 -27.42 0.43 -21.69
N ALA A 658 -27.74 -0.62 -22.45
CA ALA A 658 -27.47 -1.99 -22.08
C ALA A 658 -26.08 -2.44 -22.61
N TYR A 659 -25.34 -3.16 -21.76
CA TYR A 659 -24.02 -3.72 -22.04
C TYR A 659 -24.02 -5.20 -21.69
N ARG A 660 -23.39 -6.01 -22.53
CA ARG A 660 -23.10 -7.40 -22.21
C ARG A 660 -21.82 -7.43 -21.40
N LEU A 661 -21.90 -7.85 -20.15
CA LEU A 661 -20.80 -7.90 -19.20
C LEU A 661 -20.43 -9.35 -18.85
N THR A 662 -19.15 -9.58 -18.59
CA THR A 662 -18.66 -10.82 -18.00
C THR A 662 -18.11 -10.48 -16.61
N LEU A 663 -18.83 -10.95 -15.60
CA LEU A 663 -18.68 -10.52 -14.23
C LEU A 663 -18.20 -11.65 -13.32
N GLU A 664 -17.35 -11.33 -12.37
CA GLU A 664 -16.93 -12.21 -11.29
C GLU A 664 -17.08 -11.47 -9.94
N PRO A 665 -17.48 -12.12 -8.83
CA PRO A 665 -17.69 -11.44 -7.56
C PRO A 665 -16.37 -10.84 -7.03
N VAL A 666 -16.35 -9.56 -6.67
CA VAL A 666 -15.16 -8.88 -6.10
C VAL A 666 -14.54 -9.63 -4.91
N PRO A 667 -15.30 -10.22 -3.97
CA PRO A 667 -14.72 -11.01 -2.89
C PRO A 667 -13.89 -12.22 -3.33
N GLU A 668 -14.06 -12.69 -4.56
CA GLU A 668 -13.26 -13.78 -5.13
C GLU A 668 -11.96 -13.28 -5.79
N HIS A 669 -11.69 -11.97 -5.79
CA HIS A 669 -10.55 -11.31 -6.42
C HIS A 669 -9.58 -10.71 -5.39
N PRO A 670 -8.78 -11.55 -4.70
CA PRO A 670 -7.82 -11.06 -3.70
C PRO A 670 -6.72 -10.17 -4.32
N GLU A 671 -6.49 -10.26 -5.62
CA GLU A 671 -5.53 -9.43 -6.36
C GLU A 671 -5.93 -7.95 -6.42
N LEU A 672 -7.21 -7.65 -6.23
CA LEU A 672 -7.72 -6.27 -6.17
C LEU A 672 -7.48 -5.62 -4.81
N GLU A 673 -7.05 -6.40 -3.80
CA GLU A 673 -6.78 -5.86 -2.47
C GLU A 673 -5.74 -4.74 -2.55
N GLY A 674 -6.12 -3.58 -2.04
CA GLY A 674 -5.25 -2.39 -2.04
C GLY A 674 -5.11 -1.68 -3.39
N GLU A 675 -5.86 -2.05 -4.41
CA GLU A 675 -6.02 -1.21 -5.60
C GLU A 675 -6.94 -0.02 -5.28
N ARG A 676 -6.71 1.09 -5.96
CA ARG A 676 -7.58 2.26 -5.82
C ARG A 676 -8.95 1.99 -6.42
N VAL A 677 -10.02 2.36 -5.72
CA VAL A 677 -11.39 2.28 -6.22
C VAL A 677 -12.04 3.65 -6.13
N SER A 678 -12.44 4.20 -7.27
CA SER A 678 -13.16 5.47 -7.38
C SER A 678 -14.66 5.19 -7.41
N THR A 679 -15.38 5.60 -6.38
CA THR A 679 -16.81 5.35 -6.27
C THR A 679 -17.53 6.47 -5.53
N GLU A 680 -18.67 6.87 -6.05
CA GLU A 680 -19.67 7.72 -5.39
C GLU A 680 -20.92 6.92 -5.00
N MET A 681 -20.90 5.61 -5.26
CA MET A 681 -22.03 4.75 -4.93
C MET A 681 -22.17 4.59 -3.41
N THR A 682 -23.41 4.70 -2.94
CA THR A 682 -23.77 4.64 -1.53
C THR A 682 -24.49 3.34 -1.17
N ASP A 683 -24.94 2.62 -2.19
CA ASP A 683 -25.73 1.42 -2.03
C ASP A 683 -24.86 0.25 -1.53
N LEU A 684 -25.41 -0.56 -0.65
CA LEU A 684 -24.81 -1.79 -0.15
C LEU A 684 -25.24 -2.99 -1.04
N LEU A 685 -24.96 -2.89 -2.33
CA LEU A 685 -25.26 -3.93 -3.30
C LEU A 685 -24.09 -4.91 -3.49
N GLU A 686 -24.36 -6.06 -4.09
CA GLU A 686 -23.32 -7.00 -4.48
C GLU A 686 -22.31 -6.36 -5.42
N GLN A 687 -21.03 -6.56 -5.13
CA GLN A 687 -19.92 -6.01 -5.91
C GLN A 687 -19.33 -7.05 -6.86
N TRP A 688 -19.23 -6.69 -8.12
CA TRP A 688 -18.74 -7.51 -9.22
C TRP A 688 -17.59 -6.83 -9.96
N LEU A 689 -16.64 -7.60 -10.45
CA LEU A 689 -15.57 -7.15 -11.34
C LEU A 689 -15.94 -7.47 -12.78
N ASP A 690 -15.87 -6.49 -13.69
CA ASP A 690 -15.90 -6.75 -15.14
C ASP A 690 -14.55 -7.31 -15.58
N VAL A 691 -14.55 -8.62 -15.84
CA VAL A 691 -13.34 -9.36 -16.26
C VAL A 691 -13.16 -9.40 -17.79
N ALA A 692 -14.03 -8.76 -18.55
CA ALA A 692 -13.77 -8.49 -19.96
C ALA A 692 -12.47 -7.67 -20.04
N ALA A 693 -11.49 -8.15 -20.81
CA ALA A 693 -10.16 -7.53 -20.88
C ALA A 693 -10.28 -6.05 -21.27
N PRO A 694 -9.62 -5.13 -20.51
CA PRO A 694 -9.59 -3.71 -20.86
C PRO A 694 -8.84 -3.46 -22.17
#